data_260ca94d05276e794cdd07f04287c762
#
_entry.id   260ca94d05276e794cdd07f04287c762
#
_cell.length_a   1.000
_cell.length_b   1.000
_cell.length_c   1.000
_cell.angle_alpha   90.00
_cell.angle_beta   90.00
_cell.angle_gamma   90.00
#
_symmetry.space_group_name_H-M   'P 1'
#
loop_
_entity.id
_entity.type
_entity.pdbx_description
1 polymer ?
#
loop_
_entity_poly.entity_id
_entity_poly.type
_entity_poly.pdbx_seq_one_letter_code
_entity_poly.pdbx_strand_id
1 'polypeptide(L)'
;MERMKKILIAGAMTLLMLCPAKAQIAWQQVEPGVWKGVVGTPEEYSLLGVAGVTPQKEGFARLPEVTLPQLANEIVGSIQDGKTSLRIPLQRKEQLYGFGLNFQTVHQRGKILNLHVDHYGGRDNGRTHAPVPFYISSSGYGVLINSARYLTVYAGSGARKDSPNAPVAKDRNLDKTWTSAPYSDAVSILVPAPGAEIYLFAGPTPMDVVRRYNLLCGGGTLPPRWGLGFTQRTKKLYTAEDVKNEADEFEQRGFPLDFIGLEPGWQSKAYPCTFEWDATRYPDPAGFVKDMLAKGVRINLWTNPYVSPDSKIYKEMYPVSGSHTVWCGIVPDLAGEKARKIWMDKLEQEHVNIGVSGYKVDEVDGYDRYVWPDVATFPSGIAAEQMRQTYGLWVQRTTAELYKKRNQRTFGLVRASNAGATSFPYVIYNDYYSHPDFITALINSGFSGVLWTPEVRSSSSSEDWLRRFQSVVFSPMAMINAWASGTKPWTFPEVENQIKEYAMLRMQMMPYWYSEFARYHFDGIPPFRAMNLEPGFNPEQGTTAKLSDANLEDNPYLEAVSKEIKDQYMAGEYLLVAPMFKGQKERTVVLPKGDWYDFYTGKYVGNGEKITVTPGLDRIPVYVKDGAILPFMEARLHAPKAGEKVNLEIRHYGKADGSYRLYDDDGETFDYEKGAYSWLSLIHI
;
A
#
# COMPACT_ATOMS: atom_id res chain seq x y z
N MET A 1 -35.87 79.43 27.82
CA MET A 1 -34.40 79.13 27.92
C MET A 1 -34.22 77.86 28.70
N GLU A 2 -34.30 76.75 28.01
CA GLU A 2 -34.09 75.45 28.63
C GLU A 2 -32.88 74.75 27.97
N ARG A 3 -31.94 74.41 28.82
CA ARG A 3 -30.74 73.64 28.38
C ARG A 3 -31.11 72.20 28.35
N MET A 4 -31.15 71.63 27.15
CA MET A 4 -31.19 70.19 26.97
C MET A 4 -29.85 69.57 27.34
N LYS A 5 -29.83 68.71 28.35
CA LYS A 5 -28.72 67.84 28.69
C LYS A 5 -28.69 66.66 27.71
N LYS A 6 -27.64 66.56 26.89
CA LYS A 6 -27.32 65.37 26.12
C LYS A 6 -26.63 64.38 27.04
N ILE A 7 -27.25 63.22 27.27
CA ILE A 7 -26.64 62.07 27.92
C ILE A 7 -25.89 61.31 26.83
N LEU A 8 -24.57 61.29 26.89
CA LEU A 8 -23.72 60.34 26.10
C LEU A 8 -23.78 59.02 26.81
N ILE A 9 -24.42 58.02 26.19
CA ILE A 9 -24.26 56.62 26.55
C ILE A 9 -23.04 56.11 25.74
N ALA A 10 -21.89 55.99 26.42
CA ALA A 10 -20.73 55.30 25.89
C ALA A 10 -20.99 53.80 26.01
N GLY A 11 -21.42 53.18 24.92
CA GLY A 11 -21.47 51.72 24.79
C GLY A 11 -20.06 51.16 24.69
N ALA A 12 -19.55 50.60 25.76
CA ALA A 12 -18.35 49.77 25.73
C ALA A 12 -18.67 48.51 24.95
N MET A 13 -18.33 48.50 23.68
CA MET A 13 -18.29 47.26 22.86
C MET A 13 -17.09 46.43 23.36
N THR A 14 -17.36 45.53 24.31
CA THR A 14 -16.39 44.50 24.72
C THR A 14 -16.20 43.57 23.54
N LEU A 15 -15.10 43.76 22.83
CA LEU A 15 -14.63 42.80 21.81
C LEU A 15 -14.23 41.53 22.57
N LEU A 16 -15.16 40.59 22.73
CA LEU A 16 -14.85 39.24 23.13
C LEU A 16 -13.99 38.66 22.00
N MET A 17 -12.68 38.72 22.19
CA MET A 17 -11.79 37.84 21.45
C MET A 17 -12.22 36.39 21.79
N LEU A 18 -12.97 35.76 20.89
CA LEU A 18 -13.23 34.33 20.91
C LEU A 18 -11.89 33.65 20.76
N CYS A 19 -11.20 33.35 21.86
CA CYS A 19 -10.18 32.33 21.84
C CYS A 19 -10.86 31.04 21.34
N PRO A 20 -10.31 30.36 20.33
CA PRO A 20 -10.88 29.11 19.91
C PRO A 20 -10.97 28.18 21.12
N ALA A 21 -12.19 27.75 21.43
CA ALA A 21 -12.42 26.86 22.56
C ALA A 21 -11.63 25.54 22.27
N LYS A 22 -10.63 25.28 23.11
CA LYS A 22 -9.93 23.98 23.08
C LYS A 22 -10.94 22.94 23.54
N ALA A 23 -11.47 22.16 22.62
CA ALA A 23 -12.36 21.06 22.93
C ALA A 23 -11.53 19.86 23.39
N GLN A 24 -11.77 19.39 24.60
CA GLN A 24 -11.27 18.11 25.05
C GLN A 24 -11.99 17.02 24.25
N ILE A 25 -11.24 16.12 23.62
CA ILE A 25 -11.78 15.04 22.80
C ILE A 25 -12.32 13.96 23.72
N ALA A 26 -13.59 13.61 23.56
CA ALA A 26 -14.17 12.42 24.22
C ALA A 26 -13.82 11.18 23.42
N TRP A 27 -13.14 10.25 24.05
CA TRP A 27 -12.70 9.00 23.40
C TRP A 27 -13.64 7.85 23.72
N GLN A 28 -14.10 7.16 22.69
CA GLN A 28 -14.91 5.95 22.77
C GLN A 28 -14.10 4.78 22.23
N GLN A 29 -13.94 3.72 23.00
CA GLN A 29 -13.35 2.49 22.50
C GLN A 29 -14.30 1.82 21.50
N VAL A 30 -13.81 1.58 20.29
CA VAL A 30 -14.59 0.94 19.19
C VAL A 30 -14.18 -0.51 18.94
N GLU A 31 -12.91 -0.82 19.18
CA GLU A 31 -12.36 -2.18 19.17
C GLU A 31 -11.24 -2.25 20.24
N PRO A 32 -10.80 -3.44 20.69
CA PRO A 32 -9.72 -3.58 21.67
C PRO A 32 -8.44 -2.84 21.24
N GLY A 33 -8.05 -1.82 22.00
CA GLY A 33 -6.88 -0.98 21.71
C GLY A 33 -7.09 0.04 20.58
N VAL A 34 -8.34 0.32 20.20
CA VAL A 34 -8.72 1.33 19.21
C VAL A 34 -9.80 2.24 19.78
N TRP A 35 -9.53 3.54 19.82
CA TRP A 35 -10.48 4.55 20.29
C TRP A 35 -10.78 5.55 19.17
N LYS A 36 -12.04 5.95 19.13
CA LYS A 36 -12.55 6.97 18.23
C LYS A 36 -12.81 8.25 19.03
N GLY A 37 -12.35 9.36 18.51
CA GLY A 37 -12.65 10.70 18.98
C GLY A 37 -13.24 11.56 17.88
N VAL A 38 -13.99 12.58 18.26
CA VAL A 38 -14.63 13.51 17.32
C VAL A 38 -14.33 14.94 17.76
N VAL A 39 -13.97 15.78 16.79
CA VAL A 39 -13.84 17.22 16.94
C VAL A 39 -14.83 17.89 15.98
N GLY A 40 -15.69 18.77 16.51
CA GLY A 40 -16.71 19.47 15.72
C GLY A 40 -17.73 18.53 15.07
N THR A 41 -18.10 18.83 13.84
CA THR A 41 -19.08 18.07 13.06
C THR A 41 -18.40 17.47 11.83
N PRO A 42 -17.88 16.23 11.92
CA PRO A 42 -17.27 15.55 10.79
C PRO A 42 -18.25 15.37 9.63
N GLU A 43 -17.73 15.33 8.42
CA GLU A 43 -18.52 14.99 7.24
C GLU A 43 -18.84 13.49 7.23
N GLU A 44 -20.03 13.13 6.76
CA GLU A 44 -20.46 11.72 6.64
C GLU A 44 -19.65 10.96 5.58
N TYR A 45 -19.29 11.63 4.49
CA TYR A 45 -18.47 11.06 3.43
C TYR A 45 -17.02 10.95 3.86
N SER A 46 -16.56 9.73 4.12
CA SER A 46 -15.25 9.45 4.71
C SER A 46 -14.55 8.28 4.03
N LEU A 47 -13.24 8.15 4.24
CA LEU A 47 -12.43 7.08 3.65
C LEU A 47 -12.90 5.68 4.07
N LEU A 48 -13.06 5.44 5.38
CA LEU A 48 -13.51 4.16 5.90
C LEU A 48 -14.95 3.83 5.48
N GLY A 49 -15.82 4.86 5.38
CA GLY A 49 -17.18 4.71 4.89
C GLY A 49 -17.22 4.26 3.42
N VAL A 50 -16.40 4.88 2.57
CA VAL A 50 -16.29 4.50 1.15
C VAL A 50 -15.70 3.10 1.00
N ALA A 51 -14.66 2.78 1.75
CA ALA A 51 -14.07 1.45 1.75
C ALA A 51 -15.06 0.37 2.25
N GLY A 52 -16.05 0.75 3.08
CA GLY A 52 -17.05 -0.16 3.63
C GLY A 52 -16.42 -1.18 4.58
N VAL A 53 -15.49 -0.72 5.43
CA VAL A 53 -14.72 -1.58 6.32
C VAL A 53 -15.60 -2.30 7.34
N THR A 54 -15.26 -3.55 7.61
CA THR A 54 -15.85 -4.36 8.67
C THR A 54 -14.70 -4.95 9.50
N PRO A 55 -14.58 -4.63 10.80
CA PRO A 55 -13.46 -5.09 11.61
C PRO A 55 -13.34 -6.62 11.69
N GLN A 56 -12.12 -7.14 11.61
CA GLN A 56 -11.78 -8.55 11.80
C GLN A 56 -11.65 -8.86 13.31
N LYS A 57 -12.79 -9.10 13.95
CA LYS A 57 -12.89 -9.20 15.42
C LYS A 57 -12.05 -10.31 16.05
N GLU A 58 -11.95 -11.46 15.39
CA GLU A 58 -11.14 -12.57 15.89
C GLU A 58 -9.65 -12.22 15.99
N GLY A 59 -9.16 -11.39 15.08
CA GLY A 59 -7.79 -10.89 15.10
C GLY A 59 -7.52 -10.02 16.32
N PHE A 60 -8.47 -9.16 16.69
CA PHE A 60 -8.35 -8.32 17.89
C PHE A 60 -8.26 -9.14 19.18
N ALA A 61 -8.99 -10.25 19.29
CA ALA A 61 -8.96 -11.13 20.46
C ALA A 61 -7.58 -11.78 20.71
N ARG A 62 -6.71 -11.81 19.71
CA ARG A 62 -5.34 -12.34 19.80
C ARG A 62 -4.29 -11.29 20.12
N LEU A 63 -4.69 -10.02 20.22
CA LEU A 63 -3.78 -8.92 20.55
C LEU A 63 -3.72 -8.67 22.07
N PRO A 64 -2.59 -8.18 22.59
CA PRO A 64 -2.50 -7.81 24.00
C PRO A 64 -3.54 -6.75 24.39
N GLU A 65 -4.10 -6.87 25.58
CA GLU A 65 -4.95 -5.81 26.14
C GLU A 65 -4.12 -4.57 26.42
N VAL A 66 -4.70 -3.42 26.07
CA VAL A 66 -4.09 -2.10 26.30
C VAL A 66 -5.15 -1.10 26.74
N THR A 67 -4.75 -0.12 27.50
CA THR A 67 -5.60 1.01 27.93
C THR A 67 -5.42 2.20 27.00
N LEU A 68 -6.35 3.16 27.09
CA LEU A 68 -6.24 4.44 26.38
C LEU A 68 -4.90 5.11 26.72
N PRO A 69 -4.05 5.43 25.74
CA PRO A 69 -2.78 6.10 26.00
C PRO A 69 -2.98 7.46 26.70
N GLN A 70 -2.09 7.80 27.62
CA GLN A 70 -2.13 9.12 28.29
C GLN A 70 -2.11 10.28 27.27
N LEU A 71 -1.42 10.11 26.16
CA LEU A 71 -1.40 11.03 25.03
C LEU A 71 -2.80 11.50 24.59
N ALA A 72 -3.82 10.65 24.71
CA ALA A 72 -5.20 10.99 24.36
C ALA A 72 -5.71 12.26 25.06
N ASN A 73 -5.28 12.48 26.31
CA ASN A 73 -5.64 13.68 27.10
C ASN A 73 -4.89 14.95 26.65
N GLU A 74 -3.85 14.79 25.87
CA GLU A 74 -2.98 15.87 25.41
C GLU A 74 -3.27 16.27 23.96
N ILE A 75 -4.05 15.46 23.23
CA ILE A 75 -4.49 15.78 21.87
C ILE A 75 -5.51 16.92 21.92
N VAL A 76 -5.21 17.97 21.18
CA VAL A 76 -6.06 19.18 21.15
C VAL A 76 -6.66 19.34 19.77
N GLY A 77 -7.98 19.48 19.72
CA GLY A 77 -8.74 19.88 18.53
C GLY A 77 -9.20 21.34 18.65
N SER A 78 -9.22 22.06 17.54
CA SER A 78 -9.83 23.40 17.45
C SER A 78 -10.45 23.61 16.08
N ILE A 79 -11.48 24.42 16.01
CA ILE A 79 -12.17 24.78 14.77
C ILE A 79 -12.06 26.28 14.58
N GLN A 80 -11.61 26.69 13.41
CA GLN A 80 -11.53 28.09 13.03
C GLN A 80 -11.83 28.22 11.52
N ASP A 81 -12.70 29.18 11.18
CA ASP A 81 -13.06 29.47 9.77
C ASP A 81 -13.51 28.23 8.97
N GLY A 82 -14.30 27.35 9.60
CA GLY A 82 -14.81 26.13 8.99
C GLY A 82 -13.76 25.04 8.75
N LYS A 83 -12.57 25.17 9.36
CA LYS A 83 -11.47 24.18 9.28
C LYS A 83 -11.13 23.65 10.66
N THR A 84 -10.83 22.38 10.73
CA THR A 84 -10.40 21.71 11.95
C THR A 84 -8.89 21.59 11.99
N SER A 85 -8.29 21.95 13.12
CA SER A 85 -6.87 21.77 13.41
C SER A 85 -6.72 20.78 14.57
N LEU A 86 -5.86 19.79 14.39
CA LEU A 86 -5.50 18.82 15.42
C LEU A 86 -4.03 18.98 15.76
N ARG A 87 -3.69 18.88 17.05
CA ARG A 87 -2.31 18.90 17.54
C ARG A 87 -2.08 17.70 18.43
N ILE A 88 -1.11 16.87 18.06
CA ILE A 88 -0.69 15.64 18.76
C ILE A 88 0.75 15.87 19.26
N PRO A 89 1.02 15.89 20.57
CA PRO A 89 2.36 16.11 21.10
C PRO A 89 3.34 15.00 20.70
N LEU A 90 4.61 15.38 20.57
CA LEU A 90 5.72 14.46 20.26
C LEU A 90 6.82 14.52 21.30
N GLN A 91 7.36 13.37 21.65
CA GLN A 91 8.59 13.26 22.40
C GLN A 91 9.80 13.73 21.56
N ARG A 92 10.89 14.15 22.21
CA ARG A 92 12.04 14.75 21.51
C ARG A 92 12.63 13.84 20.42
N LYS A 93 12.82 12.54 20.70
CA LYS A 93 13.43 11.57 19.76
C LYS A 93 12.40 10.65 19.09
N GLU A 94 11.14 10.95 19.24
CA GLU A 94 10.06 10.13 18.69
C GLU A 94 10.11 10.10 17.17
N GLN A 95 9.98 8.91 16.60
CA GLN A 95 10.00 8.64 15.17
C GLN A 95 8.58 8.46 14.64
N LEU A 96 8.33 8.89 13.42
CA LEU A 96 7.03 8.78 12.75
C LEU A 96 7.16 8.02 11.45
N TYR A 97 6.25 7.07 11.20
CA TYR A 97 6.20 6.23 10.01
C TYR A 97 4.79 6.23 9.42
N GLY A 98 4.65 5.95 8.12
CA GLY A 98 3.35 5.89 7.46
C GLY A 98 3.03 7.15 6.65
N PHE A 99 1.83 7.69 6.78
CA PHE A 99 1.27 8.73 5.91
C PHE A 99 1.21 8.31 4.43
N GLY A 100 0.96 7.01 4.19
CA GLY A 100 0.79 6.47 2.87
C GLY A 100 2.05 5.91 2.23
N LEU A 101 2.00 5.77 0.91
CA LEU A 101 3.04 5.16 0.11
C LEU A 101 4.11 6.20 -0.22
N ASN A 102 5.27 6.09 0.42
CA ASN A 102 6.45 6.92 0.22
C ASN A 102 7.57 6.12 -0.46
N PHE A 103 8.41 6.76 -1.26
CA PHE A 103 9.38 6.11 -2.14
C PHE A 103 10.84 6.40 -1.81
N GLN A 104 11.12 7.46 -1.06
CA GLN A 104 12.49 7.91 -0.81
C GLN A 104 12.94 7.75 0.64
N THR A 105 11.99 7.85 1.58
CA THR A 105 12.28 7.80 3.01
C THR A 105 11.25 6.95 3.75
N VAL A 106 11.67 6.29 4.82
CA VAL A 106 10.79 5.54 5.74
C VAL A 106 10.32 6.47 6.86
N HIS A 107 11.18 7.37 7.29
CA HIS A 107 10.95 8.30 8.39
C HIS A 107 10.23 9.58 7.92
N GLN A 108 9.17 9.98 8.63
CA GLN A 108 8.32 11.10 8.20
C GLN A 108 8.44 12.36 9.07
N ARG A 109 9.10 12.29 10.24
CA ARG A 109 9.21 13.46 11.13
C ARG A 109 9.99 14.61 10.48
N GLY A 110 9.52 15.86 10.69
CA GLY A 110 10.09 17.09 10.14
C GLY A 110 9.53 17.47 8.77
N LYS A 111 8.69 16.63 8.17
CA LYS A 111 8.09 16.90 6.85
C LYS A 111 6.80 17.71 6.95
N ILE A 112 6.49 18.39 5.85
CA ILE A 112 5.15 18.95 5.57
C ILE A 112 4.58 18.10 4.43
N LEU A 113 3.45 17.43 4.71
CA LEU A 113 2.82 16.51 3.79
C LEU A 113 1.44 17.05 3.38
N ASN A 114 1.20 17.11 2.08
CA ASN A 114 -0.10 17.42 1.50
C ASN A 114 -0.69 16.11 0.98
N LEU A 115 -1.59 15.50 1.77
CA LEU A 115 -2.12 14.18 1.48
C LEU A 115 -3.15 14.25 0.35
N HIS A 116 -2.68 14.05 -0.87
CA HIS A 116 -3.50 14.03 -2.09
C HIS A 116 -3.22 12.75 -2.87
N VAL A 117 -4.27 12.07 -3.32
CA VAL A 117 -4.12 11.04 -4.35
C VAL A 117 -3.58 11.71 -5.61
N ASP A 118 -2.41 11.27 -6.04
CA ASP A 118 -1.71 11.80 -7.20
C ASP A 118 -0.76 10.77 -7.81
N HIS A 119 -0.39 11.01 -9.03
CA HIS A 119 0.75 10.33 -9.63
C HIS A 119 2.04 10.75 -8.92
N TYR A 120 2.81 9.79 -8.42
CA TYR A 120 4.04 10.11 -7.69
C TYR A 120 5.00 10.94 -8.55
N GLY A 121 5.33 12.11 -8.07
CA GLY A 121 6.13 13.11 -8.78
C GLY A 121 7.62 13.15 -8.41
N GLY A 122 8.17 12.10 -7.78
CA GLY A 122 9.59 12.02 -7.40
C GLY A 122 9.93 12.69 -6.06
N ARG A 123 8.93 13.01 -5.22
CA ARG A 123 9.13 13.62 -3.89
C ARG A 123 8.12 13.08 -2.89
N ASP A 124 8.60 12.73 -1.69
CA ASP A 124 7.75 12.33 -0.55
C ASP A 124 7.19 13.58 0.15
N ASN A 125 6.15 14.16 -0.42
CA ASN A 125 5.47 15.35 0.07
C ASN A 125 3.97 15.12 0.36
N GLY A 126 3.54 13.86 0.41
CA GLY A 126 2.15 13.45 0.63
C GLY A 126 1.32 13.30 -0.65
N ARG A 127 1.82 13.74 -1.82
CA ARG A 127 1.18 13.53 -3.12
C ARG A 127 1.68 12.20 -3.70
N THR A 128 0.84 11.19 -3.65
CA THR A 128 1.22 9.82 -3.96
C THR A 128 0.00 8.98 -4.36
N HIS A 129 0.24 7.77 -4.86
CA HIS A 129 -0.80 6.81 -5.25
C HIS A 129 -1.73 6.41 -4.09
N ALA A 130 -1.24 6.44 -2.86
CA ALA A 130 -2.03 6.12 -1.66
C ALA A 130 -1.61 7.01 -0.49
N PRO A 131 -2.15 8.23 -0.37
CA PRO A 131 -1.84 9.17 0.71
C PRO A 131 -2.66 8.84 1.97
N VAL A 132 -2.45 7.67 2.53
CA VAL A 132 -3.20 7.16 3.68
C VAL A 132 -2.98 8.07 4.89
N PRO A 133 -4.02 8.71 5.48
CA PRO A 133 -3.87 9.60 6.62
C PRO A 133 -3.75 8.85 7.96
N PHE A 134 -2.92 7.80 7.94
CA PHE A 134 -2.56 6.99 9.09
C PHE A 134 -1.05 7.02 9.29
N TYR A 135 -0.63 7.26 10.53
CA TYR A 135 0.77 7.14 10.92
C TYR A 135 0.93 6.40 12.23
N ILE A 136 2.10 5.85 12.43
CA ILE A 136 2.52 5.22 13.69
C ILE A 136 3.72 5.95 14.27
N SER A 137 3.79 5.91 15.59
CA SER A 137 4.88 6.46 16.38
C SER A 137 5.74 5.35 16.98
N SER A 138 7.04 5.59 17.08
CA SER A 138 7.96 4.75 17.85
C SER A 138 7.61 4.66 19.34
N SER A 139 6.71 5.54 19.83
CA SER A 139 6.19 5.54 21.21
C SER A 139 5.01 4.59 21.42
N GLY A 140 4.66 3.73 20.45
CA GLY A 140 3.66 2.67 20.61
C GLY A 140 2.20 3.11 20.41
N TYR A 141 1.97 4.14 19.62
CA TYR A 141 0.63 4.55 19.21
C TYR A 141 0.55 4.84 17.70
N GLY A 142 -0.67 4.87 17.19
CA GLY A 142 -0.96 5.31 15.83
C GLY A 142 -2.18 6.22 15.78
N VAL A 143 -2.27 7.05 14.76
CA VAL A 143 -3.37 7.99 14.54
C VAL A 143 -3.85 7.91 13.11
N LEU A 144 -5.17 7.77 12.93
CA LEU A 144 -5.85 7.86 11.64
C LEU A 144 -6.83 9.03 11.66
N ILE A 145 -6.80 9.85 10.63
CA ILE A 145 -7.82 10.88 10.39
C ILE A 145 -8.77 10.37 9.29
N ASN A 146 -9.99 10.04 9.67
CA ASN A 146 -10.98 9.50 8.73
C ASN A 146 -11.71 10.62 7.99
N SER A 147 -11.02 11.26 7.05
CA SER A 147 -11.54 12.33 6.21
C SER A 147 -11.15 12.12 4.76
N ALA A 148 -12.08 12.34 3.84
CA ALA A 148 -11.83 12.31 2.41
C ALA A 148 -11.36 13.65 1.83
N ARG A 149 -11.02 14.64 2.66
CA ARG A 149 -10.47 15.94 2.27
C ARG A 149 -8.97 15.87 2.05
N TYR A 150 -8.42 16.86 1.36
CA TYR A 150 -6.97 17.06 1.27
C TYR A 150 -6.44 17.53 2.62
N LEU A 151 -5.67 16.72 3.30
CA LEU A 151 -5.10 17.05 4.59
C LEU A 151 -3.72 17.65 4.42
N THR A 152 -3.41 18.68 5.24
CA THR A 152 -2.03 19.15 5.40
C THR A 152 -1.51 18.70 6.75
N VAL A 153 -0.39 17.99 6.74
CA VAL A 153 0.26 17.44 7.94
C VAL A 153 1.61 18.10 8.15
N TYR A 154 1.79 18.73 9.29
CA TYR A 154 3.08 19.21 9.80
C TYR A 154 3.61 18.17 10.77
N ALA A 155 4.36 17.21 10.27
CA ALA A 155 4.83 16.03 11.01
C ALA A 155 6.06 16.36 11.87
N GLY A 156 5.89 17.10 12.97
CA GLY A 156 6.99 17.58 13.81
C GLY A 156 7.74 18.77 13.20
N SER A 157 7.06 19.57 12.40
CA SER A 157 7.53 20.84 11.83
C SER A 157 6.56 21.97 12.18
N GLY A 158 6.92 23.24 11.92
CA GLY A 158 6.06 24.39 12.23
C GLY A 158 5.99 24.67 13.73
N ALA A 159 7.10 25.09 14.33
CA ALA A 159 7.19 25.37 15.77
C ALA A 159 6.29 26.52 16.20
N ARG A 160 5.52 26.31 17.26
CA ARG A 160 4.68 27.36 17.89
C ARG A 160 5.50 28.21 18.84
N LYS A 161 5.19 29.50 18.92
CA LYS A 161 5.82 30.47 19.86
C LYS A 161 5.56 30.16 21.34
N ASP A 162 4.47 29.47 21.63
CA ASP A 162 4.05 29.06 22.96
C ASP A 162 4.41 27.60 23.29
N SER A 163 5.23 26.97 22.49
CA SER A 163 5.74 25.63 22.78
C SER A 163 6.71 25.65 23.98
N PRO A 164 6.54 24.75 24.96
CA PRO A 164 7.52 24.62 26.05
C PRO A 164 8.91 24.16 25.56
N ASN A 165 8.97 23.57 24.38
CA ASN A 165 10.18 23.08 23.73
C ASN A 165 10.46 23.86 22.42
N ALA A 166 10.25 25.19 22.45
CA ALA A 166 10.52 26.01 21.29
C ALA A 166 12.00 25.87 20.85
N PRO A 167 12.27 25.75 19.55
CA PRO A 167 13.65 25.67 19.06
C PRO A 167 14.40 26.95 19.38
N VAL A 168 15.68 26.81 19.74
CA VAL A 168 16.56 27.95 20.01
C VAL A 168 16.86 28.67 18.69
N ALA A 169 16.71 29.99 18.71
CA ALA A 169 17.04 30.83 17.56
C ALA A 169 18.55 30.78 17.27
N LYS A 170 18.91 30.53 16.03
CA LYS A 170 20.31 30.48 15.55
C LYS A 170 20.51 31.49 14.43
N ASP A 171 21.69 32.10 14.39
CA ASP A 171 22.04 32.99 13.28
C ASP A 171 22.55 32.19 12.09
N ARG A 172 21.85 32.28 10.96
CA ARG A 172 22.18 31.57 9.71
C ARG A 172 23.61 31.81 9.23
N ASN A 173 24.15 32.97 9.48
CA ASN A 173 25.48 33.34 8.98
C ASN A 173 26.61 32.87 9.90
N LEU A 174 26.31 32.58 11.16
CA LEU A 174 27.29 32.28 12.20
C LEU A 174 27.20 30.83 12.68
N ASP A 175 26.03 30.26 12.71
CA ASP A 175 25.77 28.93 13.24
C ASP A 175 25.52 27.92 12.11
N LYS A 176 26.46 26.98 11.96
CA LYS A 176 26.39 25.93 10.95
C LYS A 176 25.26 24.93 11.18
N THR A 177 24.66 24.92 12.37
CA THR A 177 23.52 24.04 12.73
C THR A 177 22.18 24.72 12.47
N TRP A 178 22.15 25.89 11.83
CA TRP A 178 20.93 26.55 11.42
C TRP A 178 20.14 25.72 10.42
N THR A 179 18.81 25.73 10.55
CA THR A 179 17.90 25.09 9.59
C THR A 179 16.70 25.99 9.34
N SER A 180 16.18 26.00 8.10
CA SER A 180 14.95 26.69 7.72
C SER A 180 13.68 26.02 8.24
N ALA A 181 13.75 24.73 8.58
CA ALA A 181 12.66 23.93 9.09
C ALA A 181 13.02 23.37 10.48
N PRO A 182 12.91 24.18 11.53
CA PRO A 182 13.26 23.74 12.87
C PRO A 182 12.28 22.65 13.35
N TYR A 183 12.84 21.75 14.15
CA TYR A 183 12.08 20.71 14.84
C TYR A 183 10.93 21.29 15.65
N SER A 184 9.76 20.63 15.59
CA SER A 184 8.58 20.92 16.41
C SER A 184 8.24 19.72 17.29
N ASP A 185 7.63 20.03 18.45
CA ASP A 185 7.18 19.09 19.47
C ASP A 185 5.76 18.55 19.24
N ALA A 186 5.24 18.65 18.04
CA ALA A 186 3.90 18.13 17.73
C ALA A 186 3.75 17.76 16.24
N VAL A 187 2.86 16.81 15.99
CA VAL A 187 2.19 16.66 14.70
C VAL A 187 1.00 17.59 14.70
N SER A 188 0.93 18.50 13.72
CA SER A 188 -0.23 19.37 13.51
C SER A 188 -0.89 19.00 12.19
N ILE A 189 -2.21 18.77 12.22
CA ILE A 189 -2.99 18.33 11.05
C ILE A 189 -4.10 19.34 10.79
N LEU A 190 -4.16 19.85 9.57
CA LEU A 190 -5.24 20.70 9.09
C LEU A 190 -6.20 19.86 8.25
N VAL A 191 -7.46 19.82 8.67
CA VAL A 191 -8.58 19.21 7.95
C VAL A 191 -9.47 20.36 7.44
N PRO A 192 -9.64 20.55 6.12
CA PRO A 192 -10.46 21.63 5.57
C PRO A 192 -11.96 21.29 5.63
N ALA A 193 -12.45 21.01 6.83
CA ALA A 193 -13.83 20.65 7.14
C ALA A 193 -14.18 21.13 8.56
N PRO A 194 -15.49 21.35 8.88
CA PRO A 194 -15.94 21.85 10.17
C PRO A 194 -15.87 20.80 11.30
N GLY A 195 -15.26 19.67 11.05
CA GLY A 195 -15.01 18.61 12.03
C GLY A 195 -14.06 17.55 11.49
N ALA A 196 -13.56 16.71 12.40
CA ALA A 196 -12.71 15.58 12.09
C ALA A 196 -13.05 14.39 12.98
N GLU A 197 -13.05 13.20 12.38
CA GLU A 197 -13.08 11.92 13.05
C GLU A 197 -11.65 11.40 13.16
N ILE A 198 -11.21 11.11 14.38
CA ILE A 198 -9.85 10.66 14.67
C ILE A 198 -9.90 9.30 15.37
N TYR A 199 -9.06 8.36 14.93
CA TYR A 199 -8.84 7.07 15.58
C TYR A 199 -7.45 7.05 16.21
N LEU A 200 -7.40 6.63 17.46
CA LEU A 200 -6.17 6.40 18.20
C LEU A 200 -5.99 4.89 18.43
N PHE A 201 -4.85 4.39 18.01
CA PHE A 201 -4.45 2.99 18.15
C PHE A 201 -3.33 2.89 19.18
N ALA A 202 -3.35 1.87 20.01
CA ALA A 202 -2.27 1.61 20.95
C ALA A 202 -1.80 0.16 20.90
N GLY A 203 -0.55 -0.07 21.23
CA GLY A 203 0.02 -1.41 21.32
C GLY A 203 1.35 -1.38 22.08
N PRO A 204 1.77 -2.53 22.67
CA PRO A 204 3.10 -2.65 23.29
C PRO A 204 4.22 -2.41 22.26
N THR A 205 3.97 -2.70 20.99
CA THR A 205 4.93 -2.55 19.91
C THR A 205 4.33 -1.80 18.71
N PRO A 206 5.14 -1.17 17.85
CA PRO A 206 4.67 -0.58 16.59
C PRO A 206 3.93 -1.60 15.70
N MET A 207 4.33 -2.87 15.71
CA MET A 207 3.64 -3.93 14.99
C MET A 207 2.19 -4.12 15.48
N ASP A 208 1.95 -4.10 16.78
CA ASP A 208 0.59 -4.25 17.34
C ASP A 208 -0.32 -3.08 16.94
N VAL A 209 0.24 -1.90 16.78
CA VAL A 209 -0.48 -0.72 16.27
C VAL A 209 -0.88 -0.91 14.80
N VAL A 210 0.04 -1.36 13.95
CA VAL A 210 -0.23 -1.65 12.53
C VAL A 210 -1.26 -2.77 12.40
N ARG A 211 -1.14 -3.83 13.19
CA ARG A 211 -2.10 -4.94 13.20
C ARG A 211 -3.51 -4.45 13.53
N ARG A 212 -3.66 -3.58 14.53
CA ARG A 212 -4.97 -3.00 14.89
C ARG A 212 -5.57 -2.18 13.77
N TYR A 213 -4.76 -1.37 13.08
CA TYR A 213 -5.23 -0.64 11.92
C TYR A 213 -5.70 -1.59 10.80
N ASN A 214 -4.90 -2.59 10.46
CA ASN A 214 -5.25 -3.56 9.43
C ASN A 214 -6.53 -4.34 9.81
N LEU A 215 -6.66 -4.77 11.07
CA LEU A 215 -7.84 -5.48 11.56
C LEU A 215 -9.09 -4.60 11.61
N LEU A 216 -8.96 -3.30 11.95
CA LEU A 216 -10.07 -2.35 11.86
C LEU A 216 -10.57 -2.24 10.42
N CYS A 217 -9.67 -2.31 9.44
CA CYS A 217 -9.98 -2.26 8.02
C CYS A 217 -10.41 -3.62 7.41
N GLY A 218 -10.70 -4.63 8.24
CA GLY A 218 -11.21 -5.93 7.79
C GLY A 218 -10.15 -7.03 7.70
N GLY A 219 -8.93 -6.77 8.15
CA GLY A 219 -7.77 -7.62 7.90
C GLY A 219 -7.20 -7.39 6.50
N GLY A 220 -6.08 -8.01 6.19
CA GLY A 220 -5.48 -7.95 4.87
C GLY A 220 -6.23 -8.78 3.83
N THR A 221 -6.02 -8.49 2.57
CA THR A 221 -6.52 -9.37 1.51
C THR A 221 -5.89 -10.77 1.61
N LEU A 222 -6.70 -11.80 1.36
CA LEU A 222 -6.24 -13.17 1.13
C LEU A 222 -6.39 -13.49 -0.36
N PRO A 223 -5.33 -13.36 -1.18
CA PRO A 223 -5.40 -13.60 -2.62
C PRO A 223 -5.76 -15.06 -2.93
N PRO A 224 -6.28 -15.36 -4.12
CA PRO A 224 -6.30 -16.73 -4.60
C PRO A 224 -4.86 -17.23 -4.79
N ARG A 225 -4.62 -18.54 -4.69
CA ARG A 225 -3.26 -19.12 -4.86
C ARG A 225 -2.61 -18.72 -6.17
N TRP A 226 -3.36 -18.71 -7.27
CA TRP A 226 -2.85 -18.29 -8.58
C TRP A 226 -2.37 -16.84 -8.60
N GLY A 227 -2.92 -15.95 -7.77
CA GLY A 227 -2.48 -14.56 -7.65
C GLY A 227 -1.09 -14.40 -7.04
N LEU A 228 -0.62 -15.41 -6.29
CA LEU A 228 0.70 -15.43 -5.66
C LEU A 228 1.78 -16.10 -6.54
N GLY A 229 1.41 -16.70 -7.65
CA GLY A 229 2.33 -17.27 -8.62
C GLY A 229 3.01 -16.21 -9.47
N PHE A 230 3.35 -16.56 -10.72
CA PHE A 230 4.02 -15.63 -11.63
C PHE A 230 3.05 -15.05 -12.64
N THR A 231 3.20 -13.77 -12.96
CA THR A 231 2.38 -13.09 -13.97
C THR A 231 3.21 -12.30 -14.98
N GLN A 232 2.72 -12.30 -16.21
CA GLN A 232 3.23 -11.52 -17.33
C GLN A 232 2.16 -10.55 -17.81
N ARG A 233 2.51 -9.28 -18.01
CA ARG A 233 1.66 -8.34 -18.74
C ARG A 233 2.19 -8.17 -20.15
N THR A 234 1.31 -8.35 -21.12
CA THR A 234 1.68 -8.42 -22.55
C THR A 234 1.92 -7.05 -23.17
N LYS A 235 2.53 -7.05 -24.34
CA LYS A 235 2.65 -5.84 -25.17
C LYS A 235 1.27 -5.32 -25.57
N LYS A 236 1.11 -4.00 -25.55
CA LYS A 236 -0.20 -3.31 -25.60
C LYS A 236 -1.14 -3.66 -26.76
N LEU A 237 -0.63 -4.08 -27.89
CA LEU A 237 -1.44 -4.38 -29.10
C LEU A 237 -1.43 -5.87 -29.50
N TYR A 238 -1.07 -6.76 -28.58
CA TYR A 238 -1.13 -8.19 -28.83
C TYR A 238 -2.54 -8.66 -29.22
N THR A 239 -2.58 -9.59 -30.18
CA THR A 239 -3.78 -10.32 -30.57
C THR A 239 -3.98 -11.55 -29.65
N ALA A 240 -5.13 -12.19 -29.73
CA ALA A 240 -5.38 -13.46 -29.04
C ALA A 240 -4.33 -14.52 -29.40
N GLU A 241 -3.90 -14.56 -30.66
CA GLU A 241 -2.86 -15.50 -31.13
C GLU A 241 -1.49 -15.15 -30.52
N ASP A 242 -1.10 -13.86 -30.49
CA ASP A 242 0.15 -13.44 -29.85
C ASP A 242 0.20 -13.83 -28.38
N VAL A 243 -0.92 -13.68 -27.66
CA VAL A 243 -1.01 -14.06 -26.24
C VAL A 243 -0.91 -15.56 -26.03
N LYS A 244 -1.57 -16.36 -26.88
CA LYS A 244 -1.48 -17.84 -26.85
C LYS A 244 -0.04 -18.30 -27.12
N ASN A 245 0.59 -17.72 -28.12
CA ASN A 245 1.98 -18.02 -28.49
C ASN A 245 2.95 -17.65 -27.35
N GLU A 246 2.72 -16.53 -26.66
CA GLU A 246 3.54 -16.16 -25.51
C GLU A 246 3.37 -17.14 -24.33
N ALA A 247 2.14 -17.57 -24.04
CA ALA A 247 1.90 -18.60 -23.02
C ALA A 247 2.56 -19.94 -23.37
N ASP A 248 2.48 -20.35 -24.64
CA ASP A 248 3.14 -21.56 -25.12
C ASP A 248 4.68 -21.45 -25.02
N GLU A 249 5.26 -20.28 -25.27
CA GLU A 249 6.68 -20.03 -25.10
C GLU A 249 7.12 -20.15 -23.62
N PHE A 250 6.31 -19.63 -22.66
CA PHE A 250 6.55 -19.83 -21.23
C PHE A 250 6.61 -21.32 -20.87
N GLU A 251 5.62 -22.10 -21.31
CA GLU A 251 5.55 -23.54 -21.07
C GLU A 251 6.74 -24.29 -21.70
N GLN A 252 7.05 -24.04 -22.98
CA GLN A 252 8.16 -24.67 -23.69
C GLN A 252 9.51 -24.38 -23.06
N ARG A 253 9.71 -23.16 -22.54
CA ARG A 253 10.94 -22.80 -21.86
C ARG A 253 10.96 -23.22 -20.37
N GLY A 254 9.84 -23.75 -19.85
CA GLY A 254 9.70 -24.20 -18.48
C GLY A 254 9.72 -23.04 -17.48
N PHE A 255 9.11 -21.90 -17.82
CA PHE A 255 8.84 -20.81 -16.89
C PHE A 255 7.43 -20.89 -16.33
N PRO A 256 7.21 -20.60 -15.04
CA PRO A 256 5.88 -20.58 -14.48
C PRO A 256 5.07 -19.40 -15.01
N LEU A 257 3.75 -19.58 -15.13
CA LEU A 257 2.82 -18.53 -15.54
C LEU A 257 1.41 -18.85 -15.05
N ASP A 258 0.88 -18.07 -14.12
CA ASP A 258 -0.45 -18.28 -13.54
C ASP A 258 -1.51 -17.39 -14.16
N PHE A 259 -1.15 -16.14 -14.49
CA PHE A 259 -2.06 -15.28 -15.24
C PHE A 259 -1.32 -14.32 -16.16
N ILE A 260 -1.99 -13.97 -17.25
CA ILE A 260 -1.56 -12.95 -18.21
C ILE A 260 -2.45 -11.73 -18.08
N GLY A 261 -1.81 -10.55 -18.01
CA GLY A 261 -2.48 -9.27 -18.09
C GLY A 261 -2.50 -8.73 -19.51
N LEU A 262 -3.69 -8.55 -20.07
CA LEU A 262 -3.86 -7.86 -21.35
C LEU A 262 -3.83 -6.35 -21.14
N GLU A 263 -2.99 -5.67 -21.92
CA GLU A 263 -2.84 -4.21 -21.87
C GLU A 263 -3.88 -3.51 -22.80
N PRO A 264 -3.96 -2.17 -22.85
CA PRO A 264 -5.11 -1.46 -23.42
C PRO A 264 -5.66 -1.96 -24.77
N GLY A 265 -4.82 -2.57 -25.58
CA GLY A 265 -5.18 -3.02 -26.94
C GLY A 265 -6.13 -4.21 -27.02
N TRP A 266 -6.55 -4.81 -25.90
CA TRP A 266 -7.62 -5.81 -25.95
C TRP A 266 -8.99 -5.18 -26.29
N GLN A 267 -9.18 -3.89 -25.94
CA GLN A 267 -10.44 -3.16 -26.20
C GLN A 267 -10.45 -2.51 -27.58
N SER A 268 -11.64 -2.24 -28.06
CA SER A 268 -11.87 -1.50 -29.31
C SER A 268 -11.37 -0.05 -29.23
N LYS A 269 -11.51 0.61 -28.05
CA LYS A 269 -10.90 1.91 -27.69
C LYS A 269 -10.55 1.94 -26.20
N ALA A 270 -9.44 2.56 -25.83
CA ALA A 270 -8.86 2.49 -24.49
C ALA A 270 -8.73 3.84 -23.77
N TYR A 271 -8.56 4.95 -24.48
CA TYR A 271 -8.40 6.30 -23.93
C TYR A 271 -9.38 7.29 -24.57
N PRO A 272 -10.68 7.30 -24.14
CA PRO A 272 -11.32 6.56 -23.04
C PRO A 272 -11.77 5.14 -23.43
N CYS A 273 -12.27 4.38 -22.44
CA CYS A 273 -12.61 2.97 -22.58
C CYS A 273 -13.99 2.71 -23.16
N THR A 274 -14.10 1.75 -24.08
CA THR A 274 -15.38 1.19 -24.50
C THR A 274 -15.82 0.01 -23.65
N PHE A 275 -14.88 -0.68 -22.99
CA PHE A 275 -15.06 -1.96 -22.26
C PHE A 275 -15.49 -3.11 -23.17
N GLU A 276 -15.31 -2.97 -24.47
CA GLU A 276 -15.68 -3.94 -25.49
C GLU A 276 -14.43 -4.52 -26.14
N TRP A 277 -14.41 -5.81 -26.37
CA TRP A 277 -13.32 -6.48 -27.04
C TRP A 277 -13.14 -5.96 -28.47
N ASP A 278 -11.91 -5.82 -28.91
CA ASP A 278 -11.58 -5.50 -30.28
C ASP A 278 -11.82 -6.74 -31.17
N ALA A 279 -12.79 -6.64 -32.06
CA ALA A 279 -13.22 -7.78 -32.91
C ALA A 279 -12.14 -8.27 -33.89
N THR A 280 -11.14 -7.45 -34.19
CA THR A 280 -10.04 -7.84 -35.09
C THR A 280 -8.96 -8.59 -34.32
N ARG A 281 -8.57 -8.07 -33.16
CA ARG A 281 -7.52 -8.68 -32.34
C ARG A 281 -8.02 -9.87 -31.50
N TYR A 282 -9.29 -9.83 -31.09
CA TYR A 282 -9.95 -10.86 -30.28
C TYR A 282 -11.32 -11.21 -30.88
N PRO A 283 -11.36 -11.94 -32.02
CA PRO A 283 -12.60 -12.24 -32.74
C PRO A 283 -13.55 -13.17 -31.97
N ASP A 284 -13.02 -14.03 -31.10
CA ASP A 284 -13.78 -14.89 -30.17
C ASP A 284 -13.18 -14.77 -28.75
N PRO A 285 -13.59 -13.75 -27.96
CA PRO A 285 -13.05 -13.55 -26.63
C PRO A 285 -13.35 -14.72 -25.66
N ALA A 286 -14.57 -15.28 -25.76
CA ALA A 286 -14.97 -16.38 -24.89
C ALA A 286 -14.16 -17.66 -25.16
N GLY A 287 -13.97 -18.00 -26.42
CA GLY A 287 -13.09 -19.10 -26.84
C GLY A 287 -11.65 -18.88 -26.41
N PHE A 288 -11.13 -17.66 -26.62
CA PHE A 288 -9.79 -17.28 -26.19
C PHE A 288 -9.58 -17.46 -24.66
N VAL A 289 -10.46 -16.91 -23.84
CA VAL A 289 -10.35 -17.02 -22.37
C VAL A 289 -10.47 -18.47 -21.91
N LYS A 290 -11.38 -19.24 -22.53
CA LYS A 290 -11.53 -20.68 -22.25
C LYS A 290 -10.26 -21.48 -22.58
N ASP A 291 -9.63 -21.20 -23.72
CA ASP A 291 -8.39 -21.86 -24.15
C ASP A 291 -7.24 -21.56 -23.17
N MET A 292 -7.13 -20.29 -22.74
CA MET A 292 -6.11 -19.90 -21.77
C MET A 292 -6.33 -20.57 -20.39
N LEU A 293 -7.56 -20.64 -19.93
CA LEU A 293 -7.91 -21.35 -18.69
C LEU A 293 -7.60 -22.84 -18.78
N ALA A 294 -7.81 -23.47 -19.95
CA ALA A 294 -7.46 -24.87 -20.17
C ALA A 294 -5.94 -25.13 -20.09
N LYS A 295 -5.12 -24.14 -20.43
CA LYS A 295 -3.66 -24.14 -20.22
C LYS A 295 -3.23 -23.87 -18.77
N GLY A 296 -4.16 -23.56 -17.86
CA GLY A 296 -3.87 -23.16 -16.48
C GLY A 296 -3.51 -21.67 -16.32
N VAL A 297 -3.71 -20.86 -17.36
CA VAL A 297 -3.38 -19.43 -17.39
C VAL A 297 -4.66 -18.58 -17.36
N ARG A 298 -4.79 -17.74 -16.36
CA ARG A 298 -5.92 -16.81 -16.21
C ARG A 298 -5.69 -15.52 -16.97
N ILE A 299 -6.78 -14.83 -17.33
CA ILE A 299 -6.74 -13.54 -18.01
C ILE A 299 -7.13 -12.43 -17.06
N ASN A 300 -6.30 -11.38 -17.00
CA ASN A 300 -6.51 -10.14 -16.30
C ASN A 300 -6.53 -8.98 -17.30
N LEU A 301 -7.49 -8.07 -17.19
CA LEU A 301 -7.66 -6.98 -18.17
C LEU A 301 -7.21 -5.64 -17.61
N TRP A 302 -6.42 -4.90 -18.39
CA TRP A 302 -6.22 -3.48 -18.16
C TRP A 302 -7.52 -2.71 -18.46
N THR A 303 -7.86 -1.74 -17.63
CA THR A 303 -8.98 -0.82 -17.85
C THR A 303 -8.76 0.49 -17.10
N ASN A 304 -9.54 1.51 -17.44
CA ASN A 304 -9.79 2.68 -16.60
C ASN A 304 -11.30 2.93 -16.55
N PRO A 305 -11.83 3.73 -15.63
CA PRO A 305 -13.27 3.89 -15.47
C PRO A 305 -13.91 4.93 -16.43
N TYR A 306 -13.13 5.61 -17.27
CA TYR A 306 -13.63 6.70 -18.10
C TYR A 306 -14.33 6.16 -19.37
N VAL A 307 -15.61 6.53 -19.54
CA VAL A 307 -16.47 5.92 -20.56
C VAL A 307 -16.41 6.69 -21.87
N SER A 308 -15.98 5.99 -22.93
CA SER A 308 -15.92 6.53 -24.30
C SER A 308 -17.30 6.89 -24.84
N PRO A 309 -17.44 7.97 -25.65
CA PRO A 309 -18.64 8.23 -26.43
C PRO A 309 -19.08 7.06 -27.33
N ASP A 310 -18.13 6.20 -27.72
CA ASP A 310 -18.42 5.01 -28.55
C ASP A 310 -18.84 3.77 -27.73
N SER A 311 -18.79 3.85 -26.40
CA SER A 311 -19.24 2.74 -25.54
C SER A 311 -20.76 2.59 -25.56
N LYS A 312 -21.24 1.35 -25.56
CA LYS A 312 -22.67 1.03 -25.48
C LYS A 312 -23.34 1.59 -24.23
N ILE A 313 -22.60 1.77 -23.14
CA ILE A 313 -23.16 2.32 -21.88
C ILE A 313 -23.08 3.84 -21.79
N TYR A 314 -22.53 4.55 -22.80
CA TYR A 314 -22.30 5.98 -22.72
C TYR A 314 -23.58 6.78 -22.43
N LYS A 315 -24.66 6.53 -23.17
CA LYS A 315 -25.94 7.27 -23.05
C LYS A 315 -26.56 7.08 -21.64
N GLU A 316 -26.48 5.89 -21.11
CA GLU A 316 -27.03 5.57 -19.79
C GLU A 316 -26.14 6.14 -18.67
N MET A 317 -24.81 6.10 -18.84
CA MET A 317 -23.83 6.62 -17.89
C MET A 317 -23.79 8.15 -17.86
N TYR A 318 -24.10 8.84 -18.97
CA TYR A 318 -23.97 10.29 -19.11
C TYR A 318 -24.67 11.08 -17.98
N PRO A 319 -25.94 10.85 -17.62
CA PRO A 319 -26.63 11.61 -16.58
C PRO A 319 -26.14 11.31 -15.15
N VAL A 320 -25.35 10.26 -14.96
CA VAL A 320 -24.80 9.85 -13.67
C VAL A 320 -23.28 9.98 -13.64
N SER A 321 -22.74 10.90 -14.44
CA SER A 321 -21.31 11.20 -14.54
C SER A 321 -21.01 12.62 -14.10
N GLY A 322 -19.76 12.88 -13.74
CA GLY A 322 -19.25 14.19 -13.40
C GLY A 322 -19.29 15.19 -14.56
N SER A 323 -19.21 16.46 -14.25
CA SER A 323 -19.31 17.58 -15.20
C SER A 323 -18.11 17.73 -16.15
N HIS A 324 -16.99 17.10 -15.87
CA HIS A 324 -15.74 17.17 -16.64
C HIS A 324 -15.35 15.80 -17.18
N THR A 325 -14.62 15.81 -18.29
CA THR A 325 -14.14 14.58 -18.94
C THR A 325 -12.69 14.30 -18.62
N VAL A 326 -12.30 13.02 -18.71
CA VAL A 326 -10.92 12.56 -18.71
C VAL A 326 -10.67 11.80 -20.01
N TRP A 327 -9.62 12.13 -20.74
CA TRP A 327 -9.36 11.56 -22.08
C TRP A 327 -10.55 11.72 -23.06
N CYS A 328 -11.35 12.78 -22.92
CA CYS A 328 -12.62 12.99 -23.60
C CYS A 328 -13.72 11.97 -23.23
N GLY A 329 -13.51 11.12 -22.25
CA GLY A 329 -14.51 10.21 -21.69
C GLY A 329 -15.21 10.80 -20.48
N ILE A 330 -16.49 10.46 -20.30
CA ILE A 330 -17.23 10.85 -19.10
C ILE A 330 -16.72 10.09 -17.87
N VAL A 331 -16.78 10.73 -16.73
CA VAL A 331 -16.30 10.21 -15.45
C VAL A 331 -17.49 9.71 -14.63
N PRO A 332 -17.69 8.39 -14.47
CA PRO A 332 -18.79 7.88 -13.67
C PRO A 332 -18.75 8.40 -12.23
N ASP A 333 -19.89 8.82 -11.71
CA ASP A 333 -20.04 9.17 -10.29
C ASP A 333 -20.16 7.89 -9.46
N LEU A 334 -19.02 7.30 -9.11
CA LEU A 334 -18.98 6.02 -8.39
C LEU A 334 -19.45 6.13 -6.93
N ALA A 335 -19.67 7.33 -6.39
CA ALA A 335 -20.37 7.50 -5.12
C ALA A 335 -21.87 7.17 -5.26
N GLY A 336 -22.42 7.32 -6.47
CA GLY A 336 -23.79 6.97 -6.82
C GLY A 336 -23.97 5.49 -7.17
N GLU A 337 -24.97 4.85 -6.59
CA GLU A 337 -25.27 3.42 -6.83
C GLU A 337 -25.57 3.13 -8.32
N LYS A 338 -26.31 4.02 -8.98
CA LYS A 338 -26.70 3.83 -10.39
C LYS A 338 -25.49 3.77 -11.30
N ALA A 339 -24.50 4.67 -11.14
CA ALA A 339 -23.29 4.65 -11.94
C ALA A 339 -22.49 3.37 -11.73
N ARG A 340 -22.34 2.94 -10.44
CA ARG A 340 -21.66 1.67 -10.12
C ARG A 340 -22.37 0.49 -10.79
N LYS A 341 -23.69 0.44 -10.69
CA LYS A 341 -24.47 -0.67 -11.31
C LYS A 341 -24.26 -0.75 -12.80
N ILE A 342 -24.38 0.37 -13.54
CA ILE A 342 -24.18 0.40 -14.99
C ILE A 342 -22.77 -0.12 -15.35
N TRP A 343 -21.75 0.33 -14.64
CA TRP A 343 -20.38 -0.10 -14.90
C TRP A 343 -20.16 -1.58 -14.56
N MET A 344 -20.66 -2.03 -13.39
CA MET A 344 -20.58 -3.43 -12.98
C MET A 344 -21.27 -4.36 -13.97
N ASP A 345 -22.50 -4.03 -14.39
CA ASP A 345 -23.25 -4.85 -15.35
C ASP A 345 -22.50 -5.00 -16.67
N LYS A 346 -21.85 -3.91 -17.15
CA LYS A 346 -21.00 -3.95 -18.34
C LYS A 346 -19.80 -4.87 -18.18
N LEU A 347 -19.05 -4.72 -17.10
CA LEU A 347 -17.88 -5.57 -16.82
C LEU A 347 -18.29 -7.03 -16.61
N GLU A 348 -19.41 -7.28 -15.95
CA GLU A 348 -19.93 -8.64 -15.73
C GLU A 348 -20.28 -9.32 -17.05
N GLN A 349 -21.03 -8.64 -17.91
CA GLN A 349 -21.50 -9.17 -19.18
C GLN A 349 -20.35 -9.44 -20.16
N GLU A 350 -19.43 -8.50 -20.33
CA GLU A 350 -18.37 -8.56 -21.35
C GLU A 350 -17.13 -9.35 -20.89
N HIS A 351 -16.89 -9.42 -19.57
CA HIS A 351 -15.61 -9.96 -19.06
C HIS A 351 -15.80 -11.12 -18.09
N VAL A 352 -16.47 -10.89 -16.96
CA VAL A 352 -16.51 -11.89 -15.88
C VAL A 352 -17.29 -13.14 -16.31
N ASN A 353 -18.37 -12.99 -17.08
CA ASN A 353 -19.17 -14.10 -17.58
C ASN A 353 -18.40 -15.05 -18.51
N ILE A 354 -17.39 -14.57 -19.20
CA ILE A 354 -16.54 -15.39 -20.07
C ILE A 354 -15.29 -15.93 -19.39
N GLY A 355 -15.08 -15.62 -18.09
CA GLY A 355 -14.00 -16.18 -17.28
C GLY A 355 -12.80 -15.26 -17.04
N VAL A 356 -12.89 -13.96 -17.35
CA VAL A 356 -11.86 -13.00 -16.96
C VAL A 356 -11.71 -13.01 -15.44
N SER A 357 -10.48 -13.10 -14.94
CA SER A 357 -10.19 -13.38 -13.53
C SER A 357 -9.81 -12.14 -12.70
N GLY A 358 -9.64 -10.98 -13.32
CA GLY A 358 -9.27 -9.76 -12.59
C GLY A 358 -8.93 -8.57 -13.49
N TYR A 359 -8.55 -7.48 -12.84
CA TYR A 359 -8.28 -6.20 -13.52
C TYR A 359 -6.98 -5.56 -13.06
N LYS A 360 -6.38 -4.79 -13.97
CA LYS A 360 -5.46 -3.69 -13.71
C LYS A 360 -6.26 -2.40 -13.95
N VAL A 361 -6.64 -1.70 -12.87
CA VAL A 361 -7.40 -0.44 -12.97
C VAL A 361 -6.42 0.72 -12.92
N ASP A 362 -6.25 1.36 -14.07
CA ASP A 362 -5.26 2.40 -14.31
C ASP A 362 -5.86 3.81 -14.31
N GLU A 363 -5.01 4.84 -14.35
CA GLU A 363 -5.35 6.24 -14.63
C GLU A 363 -6.31 6.91 -13.62
N VAL A 364 -6.32 6.46 -12.36
CA VAL A 364 -7.19 7.03 -11.30
C VAL A 364 -6.39 7.86 -10.28
N ASP A 365 -5.13 8.21 -10.60
CA ASP A 365 -4.20 8.89 -9.71
C ASP A 365 -3.71 10.26 -10.20
N GLY A 366 -3.95 10.64 -11.42
CA GLY A 366 -3.27 11.75 -12.07
C GLY A 366 -3.82 13.16 -11.81
N TYR A 367 -3.78 13.63 -10.56
CA TYR A 367 -4.35 14.89 -10.08
C TYR A 367 -4.08 16.11 -10.97
N ASP A 368 -2.82 16.48 -11.19
CA ASP A 368 -2.47 17.70 -11.92
C ASP A 368 -2.26 17.48 -13.42
N ARG A 369 -2.41 16.24 -13.90
CA ARG A 369 -2.06 15.90 -15.29
C ARG A 369 -3.27 15.72 -16.18
N TYR A 370 -4.28 14.96 -15.72
CA TYR A 370 -5.39 14.58 -16.60
C TYR A 370 -6.72 14.31 -15.91
N VAL A 371 -6.78 14.10 -14.58
CA VAL A 371 -8.06 13.94 -13.90
C VAL A 371 -8.81 15.27 -13.77
N TRP A 372 -10.07 15.21 -13.43
CA TRP A 372 -10.94 16.39 -13.31
C TRP A 372 -10.42 17.44 -12.33
N PRO A 373 -10.68 18.74 -12.61
CA PRO A 373 -10.31 19.82 -11.69
C PRO A 373 -11.23 19.88 -10.47
N ASP A 374 -10.79 20.57 -9.40
CA ASP A 374 -11.57 20.70 -8.16
C ASP A 374 -12.87 21.50 -8.30
N VAL A 375 -13.09 22.15 -9.44
CA VAL A 375 -14.37 22.80 -9.79
C VAL A 375 -15.40 21.85 -10.41
N ALA A 376 -15.02 20.58 -10.66
CA ALA A 376 -15.94 19.58 -11.17
C ALA A 376 -17.08 19.31 -10.17
N THR A 377 -18.24 18.99 -10.70
CA THR A 377 -19.42 18.60 -9.91
C THR A 377 -19.83 17.19 -10.24
N PHE A 378 -20.35 16.48 -9.26
CA PHE A 378 -20.85 15.11 -9.39
C PHE A 378 -22.32 15.04 -8.98
N PRO A 379 -23.16 14.25 -9.65
CA PRO A 379 -24.58 14.09 -9.31
C PRO A 379 -24.86 13.68 -7.87
N SER A 380 -23.96 12.95 -7.24
CA SER A 380 -24.02 12.59 -5.81
C SER A 380 -23.87 13.79 -4.86
N GLY A 381 -23.42 14.94 -5.35
CA GLY A 381 -23.11 16.10 -4.51
C GLY A 381 -21.75 16.02 -3.80
N ILE A 382 -20.98 14.95 -4.01
CA ILE A 382 -19.64 14.81 -3.43
C ILE A 382 -18.68 15.80 -4.11
N ALA A 383 -17.89 16.52 -3.31
CA ALA A 383 -16.92 17.47 -3.83
C ALA A 383 -15.85 16.77 -4.68
N ALA A 384 -15.38 17.49 -5.72
CA ALA A 384 -14.42 16.95 -6.68
C ALA A 384 -13.13 16.44 -6.02
N GLU A 385 -12.64 17.14 -5.00
CA GLU A 385 -11.47 16.73 -4.21
C GLU A 385 -11.72 15.43 -3.42
N GLN A 386 -12.91 15.29 -2.79
CA GLN A 386 -13.30 14.08 -2.06
C GLN A 386 -13.46 12.89 -3.02
N MET A 387 -14.07 13.12 -4.17
CA MET A 387 -14.18 12.10 -5.21
C MET A 387 -12.80 11.63 -5.66
N ARG A 388 -11.83 12.52 -5.84
CA ARG A 388 -10.47 12.17 -6.22
C ARG A 388 -9.75 11.35 -5.14
N GLN A 389 -9.88 11.74 -3.87
CA GLN A 389 -9.30 11.01 -2.73
C GLN A 389 -9.84 9.59 -2.59
N THR A 390 -11.06 9.33 -3.06
CA THR A 390 -11.78 8.08 -2.87
C THR A 390 -11.99 7.27 -4.15
N TYR A 391 -11.67 7.83 -5.32
CA TYR A 391 -11.97 7.16 -6.60
C TYR A 391 -11.25 5.81 -6.72
N GLY A 392 -10.00 5.75 -6.26
CA GLY A 392 -9.25 4.50 -6.16
C GLY A 392 -9.91 3.45 -5.26
N LEU A 393 -10.54 3.86 -4.16
CA LEU A 393 -11.31 2.96 -3.28
C LEU A 393 -12.59 2.47 -3.98
N TRP A 394 -13.31 3.38 -4.67
CA TRP A 394 -14.52 3.00 -5.39
C TRP A 394 -14.27 1.99 -6.50
N VAL A 395 -13.22 2.19 -7.33
CA VAL A 395 -12.92 1.23 -8.40
C VAL A 395 -12.51 -0.13 -7.84
N GLN A 396 -11.73 -0.16 -6.75
CA GLN A 396 -11.34 -1.41 -6.08
C GLN A 396 -12.56 -2.14 -5.51
N ARG A 397 -13.39 -1.44 -4.75
CA ARG A 397 -14.60 -2.00 -4.14
C ARG A 397 -15.55 -2.53 -5.21
N THR A 398 -15.86 -1.72 -6.22
CA THR A 398 -16.83 -2.06 -7.27
C THR A 398 -16.37 -3.29 -8.07
N THR A 399 -15.10 -3.35 -8.45
CA THR A 399 -14.58 -4.50 -9.21
C THR A 399 -14.40 -5.75 -8.35
N ALA A 400 -14.02 -5.62 -7.06
CA ALA A 400 -13.96 -6.74 -6.15
C ALA A 400 -15.34 -7.38 -5.88
N GLU A 401 -16.39 -6.57 -5.79
CA GLU A 401 -17.77 -7.02 -5.60
C GLU A 401 -18.26 -7.94 -6.74
N LEU A 402 -17.78 -7.73 -7.98
CA LEU A 402 -18.11 -8.60 -9.12
C LEU A 402 -17.74 -10.07 -8.87
N TYR A 403 -16.57 -10.28 -8.28
CA TYR A 403 -16.06 -11.62 -7.99
C TYR A 403 -16.64 -12.17 -6.68
N LYS A 404 -16.81 -11.33 -5.65
CA LYS A 404 -17.39 -11.75 -4.37
C LYS A 404 -18.82 -12.29 -4.53
N LYS A 405 -19.65 -11.68 -5.37
CA LYS A 405 -20.99 -12.16 -5.71
C LYS A 405 -20.99 -13.59 -6.26
N ARG A 406 -19.90 -14.00 -6.90
CA ARG A 406 -19.71 -15.33 -7.49
C ARG A 406 -18.98 -16.30 -6.59
N ASN A 407 -18.73 -15.91 -5.35
CA ASN A 407 -17.88 -16.65 -4.42
C ASN A 407 -16.50 -16.98 -4.99
N GLN A 408 -15.90 -16.04 -5.75
CA GLN A 408 -14.58 -16.17 -6.35
C GLN A 408 -13.66 -15.08 -5.87
N ARG A 409 -12.43 -15.42 -5.49
CA ARG A 409 -11.39 -14.45 -5.20
C ARG A 409 -10.76 -13.96 -6.50
N THR A 410 -10.30 -12.72 -6.49
CA THR A 410 -9.52 -12.10 -7.56
C THR A 410 -8.23 -11.50 -7.00
N PHE A 411 -7.30 -11.17 -7.87
CA PHE A 411 -6.11 -10.41 -7.51
C PHE A 411 -5.67 -9.58 -8.71
N GLY A 412 -5.41 -8.29 -8.48
CA GLY A 412 -5.16 -7.36 -9.56
C GLY A 412 -4.31 -6.16 -9.15
N LEU A 413 -4.26 -5.18 -10.03
CA LEU A 413 -3.48 -3.96 -9.88
C LEU A 413 -4.37 -2.73 -9.85
N VAL A 414 -3.93 -1.70 -9.11
CA VAL A 414 -4.61 -0.40 -9.07
C VAL A 414 -3.59 0.73 -9.01
N ARG A 415 -3.92 1.88 -9.60
CA ARG A 415 -3.03 3.07 -9.57
C ARG A 415 -3.23 3.95 -8.34
N ALA A 416 -4.39 3.92 -7.72
CA ALA A 416 -4.65 4.72 -6.54
C ALA A 416 -5.42 3.96 -5.46
N SER A 417 -5.12 4.30 -4.22
CA SER A 417 -5.77 3.76 -3.04
C SER A 417 -5.77 4.78 -1.91
N ASN A 418 -6.34 4.42 -0.75
CA ASN A 418 -6.35 5.24 0.46
C ASN A 418 -6.66 4.37 1.69
N ALA A 419 -6.90 4.99 2.87
CA ALA A 419 -7.25 4.29 4.09
C ALA A 419 -8.50 3.40 3.91
N GLY A 420 -8.49 2.23 4.54
CA GLY A 420 -9.57 1.24 4.48
C GLY A 420 -9.41 0.19 3.39
N ALA A 421 -8.42 0.32 2.50
CA ALA A 421 -8.24 -0.59 1.36
C ALA A 421 -7.61 -1.94 1.69
N THR A 422 -7.24 -2.20 2.93
CA THR A 422 -6.42 -3.34 3.37
C THR A 422 -6.96 -4.69 2.89
N SER A 423 -8.28 -4.85 2.88
CA SER A 423 -8.95 -6.09 2.46
C SER A 423 -9.20 -6.19 0.96
N PHE A 424 -8.98 -5.13 0.18
CA PHE A 424 -9.19 -5.19 -1.27
C PHE A 424 -8.11 -6.01 -1.97
N PRO A 425 -8.47 -6.82 -2.97
CA PRO A 425 -7.56 -7.73 -3.65
C PRO A 425 -6.70 -7.03 -4.72
N TYR A 426 -6.09 -5.92 -4.36
CA TYR A 426 -5.32 -5.09 -5.28
C TYR A 426 -3.94 -4.74 -4.73
N VAL A 427 -2.97 -4.74 -5.64
CA VAL A 427 -1.60 -4.26 -5.40
C VAL A 427 -1.42 -2.95 -6.16
N ILE A 428 -0.89 -1.93 -5.48
CA ILE A 428 -0.55 -0.66 -6.11
C ILE A 428 0.69 -0.84 -6.97
N TYR A 429 0.73 -0.22 -8.14
CA TYR A 429 1.87 -0.21 -9.05
C TYR A 429 2.09 1.19 -9.63
N ASN A 430 3.25 1.40 -10.23
CA ASN A 430 3.58 2.56 -11.05
C ASN A 430 4.39 2.11 -12.27
N ASP A 431 4.32 2.87 -13.37
CA ASP A 431 4.99 2.51 -14.62
C ASP A 431 6.49 2.71 -14.58
N TYR A 432 6.98 3.65 -13.79
CA TYR A 432 8.39 4.00 -13.78
C TYR A 432 8.88 4.54 -12.43
N TYR A 433 9.99 3.98 -11.96
CA TYR A 433 10.72 4.39 -10.77
C TYR A 433 12.11 3.74 -10.75
N SER A 434 13.00 4.25 -9.92
CA SER A 434 14.29 3.62 -9.68
C SER A 434 14.16 2.33 -8.88
N HIS A 435 15.10 1.40 -9.02
CA HIS A 435 15.08 0.16 -8.23
C HIS A 435 15.15 0.40 -6.71
N PRO A 436 15.97 1.35 -6.18
CA PRO A 436 15.93 1.71 -4.77
C PRO A 436 14.56 2.23 -4.30
N ASP A 437 13.89 3.07 -5.10
CA ASP A 437 12.56 3.60 -4.76
C ASP A 437 11.51 2.49 -4.66
N PHE A 438 11.63 1.44 -5.47
CA PHE A 438 10.82 0.23 -5.37
C PHE A 438 10.85 -0.36 -3.97
N ILE A 439 12.06 -0.58 -3.48
CA ILE A 439 12.29 -1.25 -2.19
C ILE A 439 11.82 -0.36 -1.06
N THR A 440 12.11 0.95 -1.12
CA THR A 440 11.62 1.91 -0.12
C THR A 440 10.09 1.95 -0.08
N ALA A 441 9.42 1.94 -1.24
CA ALA A 441 7.96 1.91 -1.30
C ALA A 441 7.37 0.59 -0.78
N LEU A 442 8.01 -0.54 -1.07
CA LEU A 442 7.62 -1.84 -0.52
C LEU A 442 7.70 -1.85 1.02
N ILE A 443 8.77 -1.30 1.58
CA ILE A 443 8.96 -1.12 3.02
C ILE A 443 7.84 -0.25 3.62
N ASN A 444 7.52 0.88 2.98
CA ASN A 444 6.50 1.82 3.46
C ASN A 444 5.06 1.27 3.34
N SER A 445 4.79 0.40 2.39
CA SER A 445 3.45 -0.18 2.19
C SER A 445 2.93 -0.89 3.42
N GLY A 446 3.81 -1.58 4.16
CA GLY A 446 3.48 -2.31 5.38
C GLY A 446 3.02 -1.43 6.55
N PHE A 447 3.39 -0.14 6.58
CA PHE A 447 2.89 0.78 7.61
C PHE A 447 1.46 1.27 7.33
N SER A 448 1.03 1.28 6.07
CA SER A 448 -0.15 2.00 5.62
C SER A 448 -1.30 1.09 5.18
N GLY A 449 -1.18 -0.22 5.39
CA GLY A 449 -2.23 -1.18 5.06
C GLY A 449 -2.55 -1.25 3.56
N VAL A 450 -1.55 -1.07 2.71
CA VAL A 450 -1.62 -1.23 1.26
C VAL A 450 -0.54 -2.20 0.79
N LEU A 451 -0.74 -2.80 -0.36
CA LEU A 451 0.26 -3.64 -1.02
C LEU A 451 0.90 -2.85 -2.17
N TRP A 452 2.19 -3.07 -2.36
CA TRP A 452 2.95 -2.48 -3.44
C TRP A 452 3.81 -3.53 -4.12
N THR A 453 3.91 -3.49 -5.45
CA THR A 453 4.80 -4.36 -6.21
C THR A 453 5.79 -3.54 -7.04
N PRO A 454 7.09 -3.92 -7.01
CA PRO A 454 8.03 -3.40 -8.00
C PRO A 454 7.64 -3.88 -9.40
N GLU A 455 7.56 -2.95 -10.34
CA GLU A 455 7.30 -3.26 -11.72
C GLU A 455 8.61 -3.52 -12.47
N VAL A 456 8.80 -4.76 -12.94
CA VAL A 456 9.90 -5.08 -13.84
C VAL A 456 9.44 -4.87 -15.27
N ARG A 457 9.86 -3.78 -15.89
CA ARG A 457 9.37 -3.35 -17.20
C ARG A 457 10.40 -3.50 -18.32
N SER A 458 11.55 -2.91 -18.11
CA SER A 458 12.68 -2.95 -19.02
C SER A 458 13.97 -2.67 -18.25
N SER A 459 15.08 -3.07 -18.80
CA SER A 459 16.37 -2.84 -18.17
C SER A 459 17.44 -2.53 -19.22
N SER A 460 18.47 -1.82 -18.79
CA SER A 460 19.61 -1.43 -19.64
C SER A 460 20.69 -2.52 -19.72
N SER A 461 20.61 -3.56 -18.87
CA SER A 461 21.60 -4.65 -18.83
C SER A 461 21.02 -5.89 -18.16
N SER A 462 21.62 -7.05 -18.42
CA SER A 462 21.32 -8.32 -17.77
C SER A 462 21.47 -8.25 -16.24
N GLU A 463 22.49 -7.56 -15.74
CA GLU A 463 22.65 -7.33 -14.29
C GLU A 463 21.43 -6.61 -13.68
N ASP A 464 21.03 -5.45 -14.23
CA ASP A 464 19.89 -4.69 -13.73
C ASP A 464 18.59 -5.51 -13.85
N TRP A 465 18.42 -6.25 -14.96
CA TRP A 465 17.29 -7.14 -15.18
C TRP A 465 17.18 -8.20 -14.09
N LEU A 466 18.26 -8.93 -13.84
CA LEU A 466 18.28 -9.98 -12.82
C LEU A 466 18.08 -9.43 -11.41
N ARG A 467 18.73 -8.30 -11.04
CA ARG A 467 18.56 -7.67 -9.72
C ARG A 467 17.13 -7.22 -9.46
N ARG A 468 16.46 -6.64 -10.47
CA ARG A 468 15.04 -6.27 -10.37
C ARG A 468 14.14 -7.50 -10.27
N PHE A 469 14.42 -8.53 -11.04
CA PHE A 469 13.67 -9.77 -11.01
C PHE A 469 13.79 -10.48 -9.66
N GLN A 470 14.99 -10.55 -9.10
CA GLN A 470 15.22 -11.07 -7.75
C GLN A 470 14.35 -10.33 -6.71
N SER A 471 14.23 -9.01 -6.81
CA SER A 471 13.40 -8.23 -5.89
C SER A 471 11.90 -8.51 -6.05
N VAL A 472 11.40 -8.63 -7.30
CA VAL A 472 9.96 -8.85 -7.53
C VAL A 472 9.49 -10.22 -7.05
N VAL A 473 10.35 -11.22 -7.03
CA VAL A 473 10.03 -12.55 -6.49
C VAL A 473 9.71 -12.51 -4.99
N PHE A 474 10.34 -11.59 -4.25
CA PHE A 474 10.10 -11.32 -2.84
C PHE A 474 9.20 -10.10 -2.62
N SER A 475 8.12 -9.99 -3.40
CA SER A 475 7.13 -8.92 -3.33
C SER A 475 5.69 -9.48 -3.37
N PRO A 476 4.65 -8.68 -3.14
CA PRO A 476 3.27 -9.16 -3.18
C PRO A 476 2.87 -9.85 -4.50
N MET A 477 3.36 -9.36 -5.63
CA MET A 477 3.06 -9.91 -6.95
C MET A 477 4.34 -10.05 -7.77
N ALA A 478 4.70 -11.29 -8.11
CA ALA A 478 5.84 -11.58 -8.98
C ALA A 478 5.46 -11.32 -10.44
N MET A 479 5.81 -10.15 -10.98
CA MET A 479 5.30 -9.63 -12.24
C MET A 479 6.39 -9.06 -13.15
N ILE A 480 6.29 -9.35 -14.44
CA ILE A 480 6.90 -8.54 -15.51
C ILE A 480 5.80 -7.72 -16.20
N ASN A 481 6.03 -6.43 -16.35
CA ASN A 481 5.11 -5.52 -17.03
C ASN A 481 5.68 -5.06 -18.38
N ALA A 482 5.35 -5.80 -19.42
CA ALA A 482 5.96 -5.68 -20.75
C ALA A 482 5.20 -4.77 -21.72
N TRP A 483 4.21 -4.00 -21.28
CA TRP A 483 3.28 -3.27 -22.15
C TRP A 483 3.95 -2.41 -23.23
N ALA A 484 5.06 -1.77 -22.92
CA ALA A 484 5.78 -0.89 -23.85
C ALA A 484 6.86 -1.61 -24.63
N SER A 485 7.65 -2.46 -23.97
CA SER A 485 8.89 -3.04 -24.49
C SER A 485 8.74 -4.46 -25.02
N GLY A 486 7.72 -5.20 -24.56
CA GLY A 486 7.55 -6.61 -24.86
C GLY A 486 8.61 -7.50 -24.21
N THR A 487 9.20 -7.04 -23.09
CA THR A 487 10.20 -7.82 -22.32
C THR A 487 9.60 -9.11 -21.78
N LYS A 488 10.43 -10.15 -21.71
CA LYS A 488 10.08 -11.49 -21.24
C LYS A 488 11.15 -11.95 -20.26
N PRO A 489 10.92 -12.96 -19.44
CA PRO A 489 11.93 -13.50 -18.53
C PRO A 489 13.29 -13.76 -19.21
N TRP A 490 13.28 -14.24 -20.44
CA TRP A 490 14.46 -14.58 -21.26
C TRP A 490 14.97 -13.44 -22.16
N THR A 491 14.59 -12.19 -21.93
CA THR A 491 15.06 -11.03 -22.71
C THR A 491 16.60 -10.91 -22.73
N PHE A 492 17.25 -11.36 -21.66
CA PHE A 492 18.71 -11.41 -21.54
C PHE A 492 19.16 -12.87 -21.41
N PRO A 493 19.59 -13.54 -22.50
CA PRO A 493 19.92 -14.97 -22.49
C PRO A 493 21.01 -15.38 -21.50
N GLU A 494 21.96 -14.48 -21.21
CA GLU A 494 23.06 -14.71 -20.28
C GLU A 494 22.65 -14.90 -18.82
N VAL A 495 21.43 -14.51 -18.45
CA VAL A 495 20.86 -14.65 -17.10
C VAL A 495 19.55 -15.44 -17.07
N GLU A 496 19.15 -16.03 -18.19
CA GLU A 496 17.86 -16.77 -18.31
C GLU A 496 17.73 -17.88 -17.26
N ASN A 497 18.78 -18.64 -17.01
CA ASN A 497 18.76 -19.72 -16.03
C ASN A 497 18.51 -19.21 -14.61
N GLN A 498 19.18 -18.12 -14.21
CA GLN A 498 19.00 -17.52 -12.89
C GLN A 498 17.58 -16.93 -12.74
N ILE A 499 17.05 -16.30 -13.79
CA ILE A 499 15.66 -15.80 -13.82
C ILE A 499 14.69 -16.98 -13.63
N LYS A 500 14.91 -18.10 -14.31
CA LYS A 500 14.09 -19.31 -14.16
C LYS A 500 14.15 -19.88 -12.75
N GLU A 501 15.34 -19.98 -12.16
CA GLU A 501 15.52 -20.43 -10.78
C GLU A 501 14.70 -19.58 -9.79
N TYR A 502 14.73 -18.25 -9.92
CA TYR A 502 13.95 -17.35 -9.07
C TYR A 502 12.44 -17.44 -9.33
N ALA A 503 12.02 -17.56 -10.58
CA ALA A 503 10.61 -17.78 -10.91
C ALA A 503 10.08 -19.09 -10.30
N MET A 504 10.88 -20.15 -10.38
CA MET A 504 10.55 -21.45 -9.75
C MET A 504 10.60 -21.37 -8.23
N LEU A 505 11.56 -20.64 -7.63
CA LEU A 505 11.62 -20.40 -6.20
C LEU A 505 10.33 -19.74 -5.69
N ARG A 506 9.79 -18.77 -6.43
CA ARG A 506 8.49 -18.14 -6.11
C ARG A 506 7.39 -19.20 -6.00
N MET A 507 7.33 -20.13 -6.94
CA MET A 507 6.34 -21.21 -6.96
C MET A 507 6.55 -22.21 -5.80
N GLN A 508 7.80 -22.61 -5.56
CA GLN A 508 8.13 -23.52 -4.46
C GLN A 508 7.77 -22.93 -3.09
N MET A 509 7.89 -21.63 -2.92
CA MET A 509 7.56 -20.92 -1.68
C MET A 509 6.07 -20.55 -1.56
N MET A 510 5.22 -20.98 -2.47
CA MET A 510 3.79 -20.63 -2.44
C MET A 510 3.09 -21.02 -1.12
N PRO A 511 3.34 -22.17 -0.49
CA PRO A 511 2.74 -22.50 0.82
C PRO A 511 3.13 -21.47 1.92
N TYR A 512 4.36 -20.97 1.87
CA TYR A 512 4.81 -19.90 2.77
C TYR A 512 4.09 -18.58 2.48
N TRP A 513 4.11 -18.10 1.23
CA TRP A 513 3.43 -16.85 0.86
C TRP A 513 1.94 -16.87 1.17
N TYR A 514 1.29 -17.99 0.89
CA TYR A 514 -0.14 -18.14 1.14
C TYR A 514 -0.47 -18.05 2.63
N SER A 515 0.34 -18.67 3.48
CA SER A 515 0.21 -18.60 4.93
C SER A 515 0.48 -17.20 5.47
N GLU A 516 1.46 -16.46 4.91
CA GLU A 516 1.74 -15.09 5.32
C GLU A 516 0.62 -14.11 4.92
N PHE A 517 -0.03 -14.32 3.77
CA PHE A 517 -1.23 -13.57 3.41
C PHE A 517 -2.45 -13.96 4.26
N ALA A 518 -2.58 -15.21 4.67
CA ALA A 518 -3.59 -15.61 5.64
C ALA A 518 -3.35 -14.94 7.01
N ARG A 519 -2.11 -14.84 7.47
CA ARG A 519 -1.76 -14.06 8.69
C ARG A 519 -2.06 -12.58 8.52
N TYR A 520 -1.87 -12.03 7.34
CA TYR A 520 -2.28 -10.66 7.04
C TYR A 520 -3.79 -10.48 7.18
N HIS A 521 -4.58 -11.43 6.68
CA HIS A 521 -6.03 -11.42 6.80
C HIS A 521 -6.52 -11.61 8.24
N PHE A 522 -6.08 -12.69 8.90
CA PHE A 522 -6.61 -13.08 10.21
C PHE A 522 -5.94 -12.34 11.38
N ASP A 523 -4.68 -11.98 11.28
CA ASP A 523 -3.89 -11.41 12.38
C ASP A 523 -3.46 -9.95 12.13
N GLY A 524 -3.70 -9.41 10.93
CA GLY A 524 -3.33 -8.03 10.56
C GLY A 524 -1.84 -7.82 10.35
N ILE A 525 -1.03 -8.87 10.23
CA ILE A 525 0.43 -8.78 10.10
C ILE A 525 0.78 -8.54 8.63
N PRO A 526 1.42 -7.40 8.26
CA PRO A 526 1.80 -7.14 6.88
C PRO A 526 2.81 -8.19 6.37
N PRO A 527 2.58 -8.79 5.17
CA PRO A 527 3.47 -9.81 4.63
C PRO A 527 4.84 -9.27 4.21
N PHE A 528 4.92 -7.97 3.88
CA PHE A 528 6.16 -7.25 3.59
C PHE A 528 6.20 -6.01 4.46
N ARG A 529 7.31 -5.79 5.19
CA ARG A 529 7.33 -4.75 6.21
C ARG A 529 8.72 -4.20 6.52
N ALA A 530 8.73 -2.97 7.01
CA ALA A 530 9.94 -2.29 7.49
C ALA A 530 10.60 -3.04 8.66
N MET A 531 11.92 -2.92 8.74
CA MET A 531 12.69 -3.43 9.89
C MET A 531 12.21 -2.85 11.23
N ASN A 532 11.67 -1.62 11.22
CA ASN A 532 11.13 -0.94 12.41
C ASN A 532 9.91 -1.63 13.04
N LEU A 533 9.28 -2.56 12.32
CA LEU A 533 8.20 -3.41 12.83
C LEU A 533 8.69 -4.76 13.34
N GLU A 534 9.98 -5.05 13.18
CA GLU A 534 10.57 -6.34 13.56
C GLU A 534 11.05 -6.32 15.01
N PRO A 535 10.61 -7.28 15.87
CA PRO A 535 11.14 -7.43 17.21
C PRO A 535 12.67 -7.64 17.20
N GLY A 536 13.37 -6.99 18.13
CA GLY A 536 14.82 -7.08 18.23
C GLY A 536 15.60 -6.21 17.25
N PHE A 537 14.93 -5.50 16.34
CA PHE A 537 15.59 -4.49 15.51
C PHE A 537 15.97 -3.27 16.34
N ASN A 538 17.21 -2.83 16.21
CA ASN A 538 17.71 -1.62 16.85
C ASN A 538 17.87 -0.51 15.80
N PRO A 539 17.02 0.53 15.80
CA PRO A 539 17.12 1.63 14.84
C PRO A 539 18.43 2.42 14.92
N GLU A 540 19.12 2.40 16.09
CA GLU A 540 20.43 3.03 16.25
C GLU A 540 21.54 2.38 15.39
N GLN A 541 21.32 1.16 14.92
CA GLN A 541 22.21 0.46 14.00
C GLN A 541 22.01 0.82 12.52
N GLY A 542 21.07 1.70 12.20
CA GLY A 542 20.77 2.10 10.83
C GLY A 542 22.00 2.54 10.04
N THR A 543 21.92 2.44 8.71
CA THR A 543 22.93 2.96 7.82
C THR A 543 22.82 4.47 7.74
N THR A 544 23.95 5.18 7.80
CA THR A 544 23.97 6.62 7.59
C THR A 544 23.71 6.92 6.12
N ALA A 545 22.56 7.53 5.80
CA ALA A 545 22.43 8.24 4.55
C ALA A 545 23.45 9.40 4.55
N LYS A 546 24.26 9.55 3.53
CA LYS A 546 25.08 10.76 3.34
C LYS A 546 24.10 11.90 3.02
N LEU A 547 23.72 12.65 4.04
CA LEU A 547 23.06 13.94 3.85
C LEU A 547 24.19 14.93 3.50
N SER A 548 24.17 15.44 2.29
CA SER A 548 25.26 16.21 1.70
C SER A 548 25.55 17.55 2.39
N ASP A 549 24.66 18.07 3.28
CA ASP A 549 24.78 19.39 3.90
C ASP A 549 24.37 19.44 5.37
N ALA A 550 24.38 18.32 6.06
CA ALA A 550 23.78 18.29 7.38
C ALA A 550 24.81 18.56 8.48
N ASN A 551 24.67 19.68 9.11
CA ASN A 551 25.07 19.85 10.49
C ASN A 551 24.10 19.07 11.37
N LEU A 552 24.40 17.79 11.60
CA LEU A 552 23.49 16.80 12.24
C LEU A 552 23.40 16.94 13.75
N GLU A 553 24.30 17.71 14.37
CA GLU A 553 24.64 17.57 15.79
C GLU A 553 23.53 17.97 16.75
N ASP A 554 22.56 18.81 16.34
CA ASP A 554 21.49 19.29 17.23
C ASP A 554 20.06 19.09 16.69
N ASN A 555 19.89 18.44 15.55
CA ASN A 555 18.57 18.19 14.99
C ASN A 555 18.20 16.70 15.12
N PRO A 556 17.35 16.32 16.09
CA PRO A 556 16.94 14.91 16.28
C PRO A 556 16.32 14.28 15.03
N TYR A 557 15.71 15.09 14.17
CA TYR A 557 15.14 14.66 12.92
C TYR A 557 16.21 14.21 11.92
N LEU A 558 17.27 15.00 11.74
CA LEU A 558 18.37 14.66 10.82
C LEU A 558 19.13 13.43 11.31
N GLU A 559 19.32 13.28 12.62
CA GLU A 559 19.91 12.09 13.22
C GLU A 559 19.06 10.84 12.92
N ALA A 560 17.75 10.96 13.04
CA ALA A 560 16.80 9.87 12.75
C ALA A 560 16.84 9.44 11.28
N VAL A 561 16.85 10.39 10.37
CA VAL A 561 16.95 10.13 8.91
C VAL A 561 18.30 9.53 8.55
N SER A 562 19.39 9.97 9.20
CA SER A 562 20.73 9.44 8.92
C SER A 562 20.91 7.97 9.31
N LYS A 563 20.09 7.46 10.24
CA LYS A 563 20.09 6.06 10.71
C LYS A 563 19.01 5.20 10.04
N GLU A 564 18.34 5.73 9.04
CA GLU A 564 17.26 5.05 8.36
C GLU A 564 17.73 3.79 7.61
N ILE A 565 16.96 2.72 7.69
CA ILE A 565 17.10 1.52 6.85
C ILE A 565 15.94 1.47 5.86
N LYS A 566 16.25 1.60 4.58
CA LYS A 566 15.28 1.68 3.48
C LYS A 566 15.58 0.79 2.28
N ASP A 567 16.49 -0.16 2.45
CA ASP A 567 16.99 -1.06 1.41
C ASP A 567 17.01 -2.54 1.83
N GLN A 568 16.38 -2.86 2.96
CA GLN A 568 16.12 -4.23 3.43
C GLN A 568 14.79 -4.28 4.18
N TYR A 569 14.14 -5.44 4.18
CA TYR A 569 12.81 -5.62 4.74
C TYR A 569 12.55 -7.05 5.20
N MET A 570 11.53 -7.23 6.02
CA MET A 570 11.01 -8.55 6.37
C MET A 570 9.96 -9.00 5.35
N ALA A 571 10.11 -10.22 4.85
CA ALA A 571 9.17 -10.90 3.95
C ALA A 571 8.59 -12.13 4.66
N GLY A 572 7.35 -12.00 5.13
CA GLY A 572 6.74 -12.97 6.04
C GLY A 572 7.39 -12.96 7.43
N GLU A 573 7.16 -14.01 8.19
CA GLU A 573 7.62 -14.10 9.59
C GLU A 573 9.14 -14.22 9.73
N TYR A 574 9.77 -14.95 8.81
CA TYR A 574 11.12 -15.46 9.02
C TYR A 574 12.20 -14.90 8.12
N LEU A 575 11.84 -14.27 7.00
CA LEU A 575 12.80 -13.88 5.98
C LEU A 575 13.17 -12.40 6.08
N LEU A 576 14.47 -12.10 6.17
CA LEU A 576 15.04 -10.79 5.94
C LEU A 576 15.59 -10.76 4.51
N VAL A 577 15.07 -9.86 3.68
CA VAL A 577 15.49 -9.69 2.28
C VAL A 577 16.26 -8.39 2.13
N ALA A 578 17.43 -8.47 1.55
CA ALA A 578 18.35 -7.35 1.40
C ALA A 578 18.82 -7.22 -0.07
N PRO A 579 17.98 -6.59 -0.95
CA PRO A 579 18.26 -6.51 -2.37
C PRO A 579 19.58 -5.83 -2.73
N MET A 580 20.20 -6.30 -3.80
CA MET A 580 21.34 -5.64 -4.45
C MET A 580 20.84 -4.79 -5.60
N PHE A 581 21.49 -3.65 -5.84
CA PHE A 581 21.22 -2.77 -6.98
C PHE A 581 22.32 -2.86 -8.03
N LYS A 582 22.00 -2.48 -9.27
CA LYS A 582 22.96 -2.47 -10.37
C LYS A 582 24.28 -1.77 -9.97
N GLY A 583 25.40 -2.41 -10.25
CA GLY A 583 26.74 -1.90 -9.97
C GLY A 583 27.22 -2.08 -8.53
N GLN A 584 26.36 -2.53 -7.61
CA GLN A 584 26.79 -2.87 -6.24
C GLN A 584 27.51 -4.21 -6.23
N LYS A 585 28.72 -4.23 -5.62
CA LYS A 585 29.49 -5.45 -5.39
C LYS A 585 29.39 -5.96 -3.96
N GLU A 586 29.11 -5.05 -3.05
CA GLU A 586 28.95 -5.33 -1.62
C GLU A 586 27.82 -4.48 -1.02
N ARG A 587 27.27 -4.92 0.09
CA ARG A 587 26.36 -4.12 0.90
C ARG A 587 26.47 -4.47 2.37
N THR A 588 26.07 -3.53 3.21
CA THR A 588 25.84 -3.76 4.65
C THR A 588 24.41 -4.26 4.85
N VAL A 589 24.26 -5.29 5.66
CA VAL A 589 22.97 -5.79 6.17
C VAL A 589 22.95 -5.61 7.67
N VAL A 590 21.86 -5.09 8.21
CA VAL A 590 21.63 -4.94 9.65
C VAL A 590 20.75 -6.07 10.13
N LEU A 591 21.33 -6.98 10.91
CA LEU A 591 20.59 -8.10 11.47
C LEU A 591 19.88 -7.65 12.77
N PRO A 592 18.58 -7.91 12.94
CA PRO A 592 17.92 -7.81 14.24
C PRO A 592 18.56 -8.76 15.28
N LYS A 593 18.34 -8.48 16.57
CA LYS A 593 18.80 -9.35 17.65
C LYS A 593 18.20 -10.75 17.50
N GLY A 594 19.00 -11.77 17.70
CA GLY A 594 18.71 -13.18 17.47
C GLY A 594 19.63 -13.77 16.40
N ASP A 595 19.76 -15.08 16.37
CA ASP A 595 20.62 -15.76 15.40
C ASP A 595 19.98 -15.76 13.99
N TRP A 596 20.82 -15.55 12.97
CA TRP A 596 20.41 -15.52 11.58
C TRP A 596 21.24 -16.48 10.73
N TYR A 597 20.58 -17.05 9.73
CA TYR A 597 21.15 -18.07 8.85
C TYR A 597 20.94 -17.66 7.40
N ASP A 598 21.93 -17.99 6.55
CA ASP A 598 21.79 -17.79 5.11
C ASP A 598 20.73 -18.72 4.53
N PHE A 599 19.80 -18.14 3.77
CA PHE A 599 18.65 -18.86 3.21
C PHE A 599 19.04 -20.03 2.29
N TYR A 600 20.11 -19.89 1.53
CA TYR A 600 20.50 -20.85 0.51
C TYR A 600 21.35 -21.98 1.08
N THR A 601 22.17 -21.69 2.06
CA THR A 601 23.16 -22.65 2.58
C THR A 601 22.84 -23.16 3.99
N GLY A 602 21.92 -22.52 4.71
CA GLY A 602 21.63 -22.81 6.12
C GLY A 602 22.79 -22.50 7.09
N LYS A 603 23.82 -21.77 6.66
CA LYS A 603 24.95 -21.39 7.50
C LYS A 603 24.63 -20.19 8.36
N TYR A 604 25.12 -20.22 9.62
CA TYR A 604 25.03 -19.09 10.51
C TYR A 604 25.76 -17.86 9.95
N VAL A 605 25.17 -16.66 10.11
CA VAL A 605 25.71 -15.41 9.57
C VAL A 605 25.92 -14.31 10.62
N GLY A 606 25.20 -14.32 11.76
CA GLY A 606 25.36 -13.31 12.79
C GLY A 606 24.16 -13.19 13.73
N ASN A 607 24.26 -12.26 14.72
CA ASN A 607 23.25 -12.01 15.74
C ASN A 607 23.23 -10.52 16.15
N GLY A 608 22.27 -9.77 15.67
CA GLY A 608 22.07 -8.37 16.11
C GLY A 608 23.15 -7.38 15.66
N GLU A 609 23.92 -7.70 14.66
CA GLU A 609 25.07 -6.93 14.18
C GLU A 609 24.92 -6.48 12.73
N LYS A 610 25.80 -5.58 12.30
CA LYS A 610 25.98 -5.26 10.89
C LYS A 610 26.96 -6.24 10.27
N ILE A 611 26.56 -6.85 9.17
CA ILE A 611 27.44 -7.68 8.35
C ILE A 611 27.64 -7.03 6.98
N THR A 612 28.85 -7.18 6.41
CA THR A 612 29.12 -6.81 5.03
C THR A 612 29.14 -8.06 4.17
N VAL A 613 28.39 -8.05 3.10
CA VAL A 613 28.22 -9.20 2.21
C VAL A 613 28.55 -8.84 0.76
N THR A 614 29.13 -9.79 0.04
CA THR A 614 29.57 -9.66 -1.37
C THR A 614 28.96 -10.78 -2.21
N PRO A 615 27.60 -10.79 -2.39
CA PRO A 615 26.95 -11.88 -3.11
C PRO A 615 27.30 -11.86 -4.60
N GLY A 616 27.35 -13.03 -5.23
CA GLY A 616 27.38 -13.14 -6.67
C GLY A 616 26.14 -12.54 -7.34
N LEU A 617 26.18 -12.39 -8.66
CA LEU A 617 25.02 -11.90 -9.40
C LEU A 617 23.83 -12.85 -9.31
N ASP A 618 24.08 -14.14 -9.15
CA ASP A 618 23.07 -15.19 -8.98
C ASP A 618 22.35 -15.18 -7.64
N ARG A 619 22.75 -14.33 -6.67
CA ARG A 619 22.18 -14.31 -5.33
C ARG A 619 21.66 -12.93 -4.94
N ILE A 620 20.41 -12.90 -4.47
CA ILE A 620 19.89 -11.83 -3.61
C ILE A 620 20.13 -12.24 -2.15
N PRO A 621 20.74 -11.40 -1.31
CA PRO A 621 20.89 -11.74 0.10
C PRO A 621 19.53 -11.95 0.78
N VAL A 622 19.31 -13.14 1.30
CA VAL A 622 18.15 -13.51 2.10
C VAL A 622 18.64 -14.26 3.34
N TYR A 623 18.14 -13.85 4.49
CA TYR A 623 18.50 -14.45 5.78
C TYR A 623 17.25 -14.93 6.48
N VAL A 624 17.44 -16.00 7.28
CA VAL A 624 16.36 -16.70 7.97
C VAL A 624 16.60 -16.67 9.45
N LYS A 625 15.57 -16.40 10.25
CA LYS A 625 15.65 -16.46 11.73
C LYS A 625 15.95 -17.86 12.22
N ASP A 626 16.64 -17.96 13.35
CA ASP A 626 16.80 -19.20 14.11
C ASP A 626 15.46 -19.81 14.52
N GLY A 627 15.32 -21.11 14.38
CA GLY A 627 14.08 -21.84 14.64
C GLY A 627 13.02 -21.72 13.54
N ALA A 628 13.32 -21.06 12.43
CA ALA A 628 12.36 -20.89 11.33
C ALA A 628 12.02 -22.24 10.67
N ILE A 629 10.73 -22.44 10.42
CA ILE A 629 10.19 -23.57 9.66
C ILE A 629 9.56 -23.01 8.37
N LEU A 630 10.18 -23.32 7.23
CA LEU A 630 9.74 -22.86 5.91
C LEU A 630 9.13 -24.01 5.13
N PRO A 631 7.83 -23.97 4.79
CA PRO A 631 7.20 -24.95 3.93
C PRO A 631 7.46 -24.61 2.45
N PHE A 632 7.94 -25.59 1.70
CA PHE A 632 8.11 -25.54 0.25
C PHE A 632 7.24 -26.62 -0.41
N MET A 633 6.84 -26.40 -1.63
CA MET A 633 6.25 -27.42 -2.50
C MET A 633 7.19 -27.73 -3.67
N GLU A 634 6.90 -28.76 -4.41
CA GLU A 634 7.64 -29.07 -5.64
C GLU A 634 7.55 -27.93 -6.67
N ALA A 635 8.60 -27.76 -7.47
CA ALA A 635 8.62 -26.77 -8.54
C ALA A 635 7.60 -27.15 -9.62
N ARG A 636 6.78 -26.16 -10.03
CA ARG A 636 5.69 -26.36 -10.99
C ARG A 636 5.41 -25.08 -11.78
N LEU A 637 4.78 -25.23 -12.95
CA LEU A 637 4.52 -24.12 -13.87
C LEU A 637 3.27 -23.30 -13.49
N HIS A 638 2.35 -23.90 -12.73
CA HIS A 638 1.10 -23.25 -12.30
C HIS A 638 0.83 -23.52 -10.83
N ALA A 639 0.12 -22.59 -10.19
CA ALA A 639 -0.38 -22.76 -8.83
C ALA A 639 -1.26 -24.01 -8.72
N PRO A 640 -1.31 -24.66 -7.55
CA PRO A 640 -2.23 -25.77 -7.30
C PRO A 640 -3.68 -25.38 -7.60
N LYS A 641 -4.42 -26.30 -8.23
CA LYS A 641 -5.85 -26.11 -8.49
C LYS A 641 -6.64 -26.12 -7.18
N ALA A 642 -7.89 -25.64 -7.24
CA ALA A 642 -8.79 -25.68 -6.10
C ALA A 642 -8.87 -27.08 -5.48
N GLY A 643 -8.58 -27.17 -4.19
CA GLY A 643 -8.60 -28.42 -3.44
C GLY A 643 -7.46 -29.43 -3.77
N GLU A 644 -6.55 -29.08 -4.68
CA GLU A 644 -5.39 -29.92 -4.97
C GLU A 644 -4.43 -29.96 -3.78
N LYS A 645 -4.07 -31.15 -3.34
CA LYS A 645 -3.05 -31.36 -2.31
C LYS A 645 -1.68 -31.49 -2.93
N VAL A 646 -0.71 -30.82 -2.33
CA VAL A 646 0.69 -30.86 -2.76
C VAL A 646 1.56 -31.50 -1.69
N ASN A 647 2.65 -32.15 -2.11
CA ASN A 647 3.68 -32.61 -1.21
C ASN A 647 4.50 -31.42 -0.71
N LEU A 648 4.80 -31.41 0.59
CA LEU A 648 5.59 -30.36 1.21
C LEU A 648 6.97 -30.86 1.60
N GLU A 649 7.99 -30.07 1.28
CA GLU A 649 9.31 -30.13 1.86
C GLU A 649 9.36 -29.09 3.00
N ILE A 650 9.64 -29.53 4.20
CA ILE A 650 9.75 -28.66 5.36
C ILE A 650 11.23 -28.43 5.66
N ARG A 651 11.67 -27.17 5.60
CA ARG A 651 13.03 -26.76 5.92
C ARG A 651 13.06 -26.07 7.27
N HIS A 652 13.86 -26.61 8.19
CA HIS A 652 14.16 -25.99 9.47
C HIS A 652 15.53 -25.29 9.41
N TYR A 653 15.61 -24.07 9.96
CA TYR A 653 16.83 -23.28 10.00
C TYR A 653 17.28 -23.06 11.44
N GLY A 654 18.59 -23.28 11.67
CA GLY A 654 19.21 -23.02 12.93
C GLY A 654 19.12 -24.16 13.93
N LYS A 655 19.14 -23.81 15.23
CA LYS A 655 19.25 -24.79 16.34
C LYS A 655 18.11 -24.62 17.35
N ALA A 656 17.40 -23.50 17.33
CA ALA A 656 16.30 -23.28 18.25
C ALA A 656 15.08 -24.11 17.86
N ASP A 657 14.27 -24.47 18.86
CA ASP A 657 12.95 -25.01 18.61
C ASP A 657 12.13 -24.05 17.78
N GLY A 658 11.30 -24.57 16.89
CA GLY A 658 10.54 -23.79 15.96
C GLY A 658 9.09 -24.22 15.86
N SER A 659 8.22 -23.27 15.50
CA SER A 659 6.84 -23.57 15.15
C SER A 659 6.37 -22.67 14.03
N TYR A 660 5.55 -23.21 13.14
CA TYR A 660 4.94 -22.44 12.06
C TYR A 660 3.50 -22.87 11.83
N ARG A 661 2.61 -21.92 11.63
CA ARG A 661 1.21 -22.18 11.30
C ARG A 661 1.03 -22.11 9.79
N LEU A 662 0.88 -23.27 9.17
CA LEU A 662 0.59 -23.40 7.75
C LEU A 662 -0.90 -23.29 7.50
N TYR A 663 -1.30 -22.39 6.63
CA TYR A 663 -2.69 -22.17 6.23
C TYR A 663 -3.05 -22.96 4.98
N ASP A 664 -4.24 -23.50 4.94
CA ASP A 664 -4.81 -24.17 3.77
C ASP A 664 -6.31 -23.98 3.67
N ASP A 665 -6.81 -23.73 2.45
CA ASP A 665 -8.21 -23.71 2.03
C ASP A 665 -8.30 -24.17 0.56
N ASP A 666 -9.41 -23.92 -0.14
CA ASP A 666 -9.55 -24.29 -1.55
C ASP A 666 -8.68 -23.45 -2.50
N GLY A 667 -8.16 -22.30 -2.07
CA GLY A 667 -7.29 -21.42 -2.84
C GLY A 667 -8.00 -20.49 -3.83
N GLU A 668 -9.34 -20.51 -3.93
CA GLU A 668 -10.07 -19.76 -4.96
C GLU A 668 -11.36 -19.08 -4.47
N THR A 669 -12.05 -19.64 -3.48
CA THR A 669 -13.35 -19.11 -3.04
C THR A 669 -13.26 -18.32 -1.74
N PHE A 670 -14.37 -17.65 -1.37
CA PHE A 670 -14.56 -17.01 -0.07
C PHE A 670 -15.12 -17.94 1.00
N ASP A 671 -15.15 -19.26 0.78
CA ASP A 671 -15.69 -20.21 1.76
C ASP A 671 -14.89 -20.26 3.07
N TYR A 672 -13.65 -19.76 3.06
CA TYR A 672 -12.87 -19.52 4.28
C TYR A 672 -13.59 -18.54 5.24
N GLU A 673 -14.36 -17.56 4.75
CA GLU A 673 -15.19 -16.68 5.60
C GLU A 673 -16.28 -17.44 6.36
N LYS A 674 -16.59 -18.67 5.92
CA LYS A 674 -17.54 -19.59 6.55
C LYS A 674 -16.85 -20.70 7.34
N GLY A 675 -15.54 -20.59 7.56
CA GLY A 675 -14.75 -21.57 8.31
C GLY A 675 -14.22 -22.75 7.48
N ALA A 676 -14.34 -22.73 6.14
CA ALA A 676 -13.78 -23.76 5.26
C ALA A 676 -12.27 -23.57 5.03
N TYR A 677 -11.50 -23.64 6.10
CA TYR A 677 -10.04 -23.57 6.07
C TYR A 677 -9.42 -24.37 7.22
N SER A 678 -8.14 -24.59 7.18
CA SER A 678 -7.38 -25.24 8.24
C SER A 678 -6.04 -24.53 8.52
N TRP A 679 -5.60 -24.67 9.78
CA TRP A 679 -4.25 -24.32 10.19
C TRP A 679 -3.54 -25.59 10.68
N LEU A 680 -2.45 -25.95 10.02
CA LEU A 680 -1.58 -27.04 10.46
C LEU A 680 -0.40 -26.45 11.22
N SER A 681 -0.21 -26.89 12.47
CA SER A 681 0.99 -26.53 13.24
C SER A 681 2.16 -27.44 12.85
N LEU A 682 3.20 -26.84 12.30
CA LEU A 682 4.50 -27.49 12.07
C LEU A 682 5.38 -27.17 13.28
N ILE A 683 5.95 -28.18 13.94
CA ILE A 683 6.76 -28.01 15.15
C ILE A 683 8.05 -28.83 15.01
N HIS A 684 9.17 -28.20 15.35
CA HIS A 684 10.46 -28.83 15.53
C HIS A 684 10.94 -28.55 16.95
N ILE A 685 11.34 -29.61 17.69
CA ILE A 685 11.81 -29.58 19.07
C ILE A 685 13.19 -30.27 19.13
#